data_f880614e6c6bd255514aec0ba6846611
#
_entry.id   f880614e6c6bd255514aec0ba6846611
#
_cell.length_a   1.000
_cell.length_b   1.000
_cell.length_c   1.000
_cell.angle_alpha   90.00
_cell.angle_beta   90.00
_cell.angle_gamma   90.00
#
_symmetry.space_group_name_H-M   'P 1'
#
loop_
_entity.id
_entity.type
_entity.pdbx_description
1 polymer ?
#
loop_
_entity_poly.entity_id
_entity_poly.type
_entity_poly.pdbx_seq_one_letter_code
_entity_poly.pdbx_strand_id
1 'polypeptide(L)'
;MSGNTLPKKFVLIDGKSVFYRGYYAMPNLSMRDGTPTGGVYGFASLALELLRQIQPDYVAVAWDKPKTNIRRRLEIYDKYKANRKPAPPDFYAQIPLLHELLEAFGWPLYELDDYEADDIMGTLSAQANAQGIHTVMISSDLDMLQVVDSDTELYALKKGLANLEKFDVPAFEAKYGLNVTQFLDLKSLKGDTSDNIPGVPGIGEKTAIALLQEFGSLDAIYEHLDQIKPAWRNKLESGHESALMSRELGKIWCDAPLALDLAAVDARKLDPAKLRANLEKLEFTSLIRRLPDYMRDESAEKSAVELDEAEVQDFNEAARVLIQMSDELVVVMAGEYLYLSATDDVAIKLPIRGGAELLQNKKIIAHDAKTLAETLLKIQSDLDFGVQFDTKLTAFLLDSLRKAPTIEEAVGWLEMDEDGNLIELTPGQQIAAIWSLYKTQREELAKYATLHKLAREVDFPLQLLLARIERRGVRLDSSNLASMSQELERKIATVEQEIWSMAGYEFNVGSSQQLSEVLFTTLQLPTAGIKRSTRGYYSTGKKELDKLHGQHPIITKITEIRELMKMKNTYVDVLPSLIDERGYLHTDFRQDVAATGRLSSSNPNLQNIPIRTELGQRVRGAFVASPGKVLVSADYSQFELRLAAAMAGDTNLIEDFQDDAVDIHTKTAAEAYGVSFDDVTPEMRRHAKVINFGVLYGMSPHGLSVATGMTIVKAKEFIDRYFTVRQPIRDFLDKTIRQAETEGYVETLFGRRRPTPDVTSSNFMVREGAKRAAANMPIQGTEADLMKMAMLRVERELGGLCQQILQIHDSILVECAPNDLDKVSKSLKHMMENIYPELGVRLKVDVKSGQSWADL
;
A
#
# COMPACT_ATOMS: atom_id res chain seq x y z
N MET A 1 39.12 38.52 -16.81
CA MET A 1 37.74 38.20 -16.36
C MET A 1 37.83 36.89 -15.60
N SER A 2 37.90 36.95 -14.28
CA SER A 2 37.89 35.78 -13.41
C SER A 2 36.48 35.23 -13.44
N GLY A 3 36.31 34.10 -14.11
CA GLY A 3 35.04 33.38 -14.06
C GLY A 3 34.75 32.98 -12.61
N ASN A 4 33.60 33.39 -12.12
CA ASN A 4 33.06 32.97 -10.82
C ASN A 4 32.61 31.51 -11.00
N THR A 5 33.56 30.54 -10.89
CA THR A 5 33.18 29.13 -10.76
C THR A 5 32.53 28.96 -9.38
N LEU A 6 31.29 28.49 -9.36
CA LEU A 6 30.61 28.12 -8.11
C LEU A 6 31.52 27.15 -7.33
N PRO A 7 31.59 27.26 -5.99
CA PRO A 7 32.38 26.34 -5.18
C PRO A 7 31.92 24.91 -5.41
N LYS A 8 32.87 23.99 -5.50
CA LYS A 8 32.55 22.55 -5.59
C LYS A 8 31.80 22.10 -4.35
N LYS A 9 30.91 21.14 -4.51
CA LYS A 9 30.04 20.63 -3.45
C LYS A 9 30.44 19.23 -3.05
N PHE A 10 30.59 19.01 -1.75
CA PHE A 10 30.81 17.70 -1.16
C PHE A 10 29.60 17.26 -0.32
N VAL A 11 28.94 16.18 -0.67
CA VAL A 11 27.84 15.58 0.10
C VAL A 11 28.38 14.51 1.03
N LEU A 12 28.19 14.71 2.33
CA LEU A 12 28.52 13.75 3.39
C LEU A 12 27.21 13.14 3.94
N ILE A 13 27.07 11.85 3.83
CA ILE A 13 25.87 11.12 4.25
C ILE A 13 26.15 10.35 5.54
N ASP A 14 25.36 10.60 6.58
CA ASP A 14 25.25 9.71 7.73
C ASP A 14 24.51 8.44 7.28
N GLY A 15 25.27 7.42 6.94
CA GLY A 15 24.77 6.22 6.31
C GLY A 15 23.77 5.46 7.18
N LYS A 16 24.06 5.33 8.48
CA LYS A 16 23.20 4.61 9.42
C LYS A 16 21.90 5.35 9.68
N SER A 17 21.96 6.67 9.81
CA SER A 17 20.80 7.53 10.02
C SER A 17 19.83 7.46 8.82
N VAL A 18 20.35 7.59 7.61
CA VAL A 18 19.59 7.49 6.35
C VAL A 18 19.01 6.08 6.17
N PHE A 19 19.81 5.05 6.43
CA PHE A 19 19.40 3.65 6.30
C PHE A 19 18.31 3.27 7.31
N TYR A 20 18.42 3.69 8.57
CA TYR A 20 17.36 3.52 9.58
C TYR A 20 16.04 4.12 9.11
N ARG A 21 16.11 5.29 8.52
CA ARG A 21 14.93 5.96 8.02
C ARG A 21 14.27 5.22 6.86
N GLY A 22 15.06 4.75 5.92
CA GLY A 22 14.60 3.90 4.81
C GLY A 22 13.91 2.63 5.31
N TYR A 23 14.55 1.95 6.25
CA TYR A 23 14.05 0.73 6.86
C TYR A 23 12.66 0.90 7.51
N TYR A 24 12.46 1.94 8.31
CA TYR A 24 11.16 2.20 8.95
C TYR A 24 10.13 2.84 8.01
N ALA A 25 10.54 3.45 6.92
CA ALA A 25 9.63 3.99 5.92
C ALA A 25 9.04 2.88 5.01
N MET A 26 9.80 1.80 4.79
CA MET A 26 9.44 0.70 3.89
C MET A 26 9.60 -0.68 4.56
N PRO A 27 8.87 -0.94 5.67
CA PRO A 27 9.12 -2.13 6.51
C PRO A 27 8.78 -3.47 5.85
N ASN A 28 8.05 -3.47 4.74
CA ASN A 28 7.54 -4.68 4.09
C ASN A 28 8.14 -4.89 2.70
N LEU A 29 9.16 -4.11 2.31
CA LEU A 29 9.80 -4.27 1.00
C LEU A 29 10.85 -5.37 1.07
N SER A 30 10.70 -6.38 0.21
CA SER A 30 11.62 -7.51 0.07
C SER A 30 11.76 -7.90 -1.40
N MET A 31 12.86 -8.59 -1.74
CA MET A 31 13.02 -9.27 -3.04
C MET A 31 12.09 -10.50 -3.12
N ARG A 32 11.97 -11.09 -4.29
CA ARG A 32 11.14 -12.28 -4.56
C ARG A 32 11.50 -13.48 -3.68
N ASP A 33 12.75 -13.60 -3.29
CA ASP A 33 13.26 -14.67 -2.42
C ASP A 33 12.97 -14.41 -0.93
N GLY A 34 12.29 -13.31 -0.60
CA GLY A 34 11.96 -12.90 0.76
C GLY A 34 13.08 -12.11 1.47
N THR A 35 14.20 -11.84 0.81
CA THR A 35 15.28 -11.02 1.40
C THR A 35 14.80 -9.58 1.63
N PRO A 36 14.82 -9.06 2.86
CA PRO A 36 14.36 -7.72 3.15
C PRO A 36 15.29 -6.69 2.51
N THR A 37 14.70 -5.67 1.84
CA THR A 37 15.44 -4.62 1.12
C THR A 37 14.94 -3.22 1.38
N GLY A 38 13.94 -3.04 2.26
CA GLY A 38 13.32 -1.74 2.52
C GLY A 38 14.28 -0.63 2.94
N GLY A 39 15.28 -0.95 3.77
CA GLY A 39 16.33 -0.02 4.17
C GLY A 39 17.22 0.39 3.01
N VAL A 40 17.63 -0.57 2.18
CA VAL A 40 18.48 -0.35 1.00
C VAL A 40 17.76 0.48 -0.05
N TYR A 41 16.50 0.14 -0.34
CA TYR A 41 15.67 0.91 -1.27
C TYR A 41 15.45 2.35 -0.80
N GLY A 42 15.13 2.52 0.50
CA GLY A 42 14.91 3.83 1.07
C GLY A 42 16.17 4.69 1.03
N PHE A 43 17.34 4.11 1.31
CA PHE A 43 18.64 4.77 1.18
C PHE A 43 18.90 5.20 -0.28
N ALA A 44 18.80 4.27 -1.23
CA ALA A 44 19.02 4.55 -2.64
C ALA A 44 18.06 5.61 -3.20
N SER A 45 16.78 5.52 -2.84
CA SER A 45 15.76 6.48 -3.27
C SER A 45 16.06 7.90 -2.78
N LEU A 46 16.48 8.05 -1.51
CA LEU A 46 16.88 9.35 -0.96
C LEU A 46 18.19 9.86 -1.61
N ALA A 47 19.15 8.96 -1.78
CA ALA A 47 20.42 9.29 -2.41
C ALA A 47 20.25 9.86 -3.82
N LEU A 48 19.46 9.22 -4.66
CA LEU A 48 19.14 9.71 -6.02
C LEU A 48 18.41 11.07 -5.99
N GLU A 49 17.51 11.29 -5.05
CA GLU A 49 16.84 12.58 -4.90
C GLU A 49 17.82 13.69 -4.49
N LEU A 50 18.76 13.39 -3.58
CA LEU A 50 19.80 14.33 -3.17
C LEU A 50 20.75 14.68 -4.32
N LEU A 51 21.18 13.68 -5.11
CA LEU A 51 21.99 13.92 -6.30
C LEU A 51 21.31 14.87 -7.28
N ARG A 52 20.01 14.69 -7.51
CA ARG A 52 19.21 15.53 -8.39
C ARG A 52 19.11 16.99 -7.88
N GLN A 53 18.89 17.18 -6.57
CA GLN A 53 18.70 18.50 -5.96
C GLN A 53 20.01 19.26 -5.74
N ILE A 54 21.06 18.57 -5.28
CA ILE A 54 22.31 19.21 -4.86
C ILE A 54 23.33 19.27 -5.99
N GLN A 55 23.32 18.27 -6.89
CA GLN A 55 24.31 18.10 -7.96
C GLN A 55 25.75 18.16 -7.42
N PRO A 56 26.15 17.21 -6.54
CA PRO A 56 27.45 17.24 -5.89
C PRO A 56 28.59 16.88 -6.84
N ASP A 57 29.76 17.43 -6.60
CA ASP A 57 31.02 17.01 -7.23
C ASP A 57 31.61 15.79 -6.51
N TYR A 58 31.38 15.69 -5.19
CA TYR A 58 31.94 14.67 -4.33
C TYR A 58 30.88 14.09 -3.41
N VAL A 59 30.94 12.77 -3.15
CA VAL A 59 30.03 12.06 -2.23
C VAL A 59 30.81 11.07 -1.37
N ALA A 60 30.54 11.02 -0.07
CA ALA A 60 31.01 9.99 0.83
C ALA A 60 29.96 9.62 1.87
N VAL A 61 30.07 8.43 2.42
CA VAL A 61 29.18 7.91 3.45
C VAL A 61 29.99 7.64 4.72
N ALA A 62 29.57 8.21 5.83
CA ALA A 62 30.11 7.89 7.16
C ALA A 62 29.24 6.82 7.83
N TRP A 63 29.86 5.87 8.50
CA TRP A 63 29.18 4.77 9.15
C TRP A 63 29.74 4.44 10.52
N ASP A 64 28.89 4.17 11.47
CA ASP A 64 29.26 3.71 12.80
C ASP A 64 29.76 2.28 12.77
N LYS A 65 31.07 2.07 12.99
CA LYS A 65 31.66 0.75 13.10
C LYS A 65 31.09 0.01 14.32
N PRO A 66 30.44 -1.14 14.14
CA PRO A 66 29.75 -1.81 15.24
C PRO A 66 30.68 -2.16 16.41
N LYS A 67 30.24 -1.87 17.63
CA LYS A 67 30.91 -2.17 18.90
C LYS A 67 32.18 -1.40 19.24
N THR A 68 32.89 -0.84 18.27
CA THR A 68 34.19 -0.22 18.48
C THR A 68 34.16 1.30 18.40
N ASN A 69 33.21 1.89 17.70
CA ASN A 69 33.11 3.33 17.46
C ASN A 69 32.94 4.19 18.72
N ILE A 70 32.34 3.66 19.79
CA ILE A 70 32.02 4.41 21.03
C ILE A 70 32.99 4.14 22.17
N ARG A 71 34.06 3.35 21.96
CA ARG A 71 34.97 2.94 23.06
C ARG A 71 35.53 4.15 23.80
N ARG A 72 36.03 5.14 23.09
CA ARG A 72 36.62 6.37 23.66
C ARG A 72 35.62 7.17 24.49
N ARG A 73 34.33 7.24 24.08
CA ARG A 73 33.25 7.87 24.86
C ARG A 73 32.84 7.05 26.07
N LEU A 74 32.92 5.72 26.00
CA LEU A 74 32.67 4.84 27.14
C LEU A 74 33.77 4.94 28.23
N GLU A 75 34.99 5.31 27.88
CA GLU A 75 36.05 5.63 28.85
C GLU A 75 35.72 6.89 29.65
N ILE A 76 35.04 7.88 29.04
CA ILE A 76 34.57 9.10 29.72
C ILE A 76 33.34 8.81 30.58
N TYR A 77 32.39 8.03 30.07
CA TYR A 77 31.12 7.71 30.73
C TYR A 77 30.63 6.32 30.34
N ASP A 78 30.66 5.40 31.29
CA ASP A 78 30.33 3.98 31.11
C ASP A 78 28.87 3.69 30.70
N LYS A 79 27.98 4.68 30.92
CA LYS A 79 26.55 4.59 30.57
C LYS A 79 26.20 5.30 29.24
N TYR A 80 27.17 5.76 28.49
CA TYR A 80 26.95 6.40 27.20
C TYR A 80 26.18 5.46 26.24
N LYS A 81 25.07 5.93 25.67
CA LYS A 81 24.18 5.16 24.77
C LYS A 81 23.63 3.84 25.34
N ALA A 82 23.68 3.62 26.67
CA ALA A 82 23.19 2.38 27.29
C ALA A 82 21.69 2.14 27.14
N ASN A 83 20.91 3.20 26.85
CA ASN A 83 19.46 3.12 26.64
C ASN A 83 19.07 2.69 25.22
N ARG A 84 20.00 2.60 24.28
CA ARG A 84 19.70 2.23 22.89
C ARG A 84 19.38 0.74 22.78
N LYS A 85 18.21 0.43 22.21
CA LYS A 85 17.82 -0.95 21.91
C LYS A 85 18.43 -1.38 20.57
N PRO A 86 18.87 -2.66 20.45
CA PRO A 86 19.33 -3.18 19.15
C PRO A 86 18.21 -3.13 18.12
N ALA A 87 18.57 -2.94 16.85
CA ALA A 87 17.63 -3.04 15.74
C ALA A 87 17.19 -4.51 15.55
N PRO A 88 16.06 -4.75 14.85
CA PRO A 88 15.64 -6.09 14.48
C PRO A 88 16.68 -6.83 13.63
N PRO A 89 16.71 -8.18 13.64
CA PRO A 89 17.70 -8.96 12.88
C PRO A 89 17.69 -8.68 11.36
N ASP A 90 16.50 -8.46 10.78
CA ASP A 90 16.31 -8.14 9.37
C ASP A 90 16.88 -6.76 8.96
N PHE A 91 17.05 -5.85 9.92
CA PHE A 91 17.81 -4.62 9.71
C PHE A 91 19.28 -4.92 9.39
N TYR A 92 19.90 -5.76 10.22
CA TYR A 92 21.30 -6.12 10.05
C TYR A 92 21.57 -6.96 8.81
N ALA A 93 20.59 -7.79 8.40
CA ALA A 93 20.67 -8.60 7.20
C ALA A 93 20.78 -7.79 5.90
N GLN A 94 20.31 -6.53 5.91
CA GLN A 94 20.35 -5.63 4.75
C GLN A 94 21.66 -4.83 4.64
N ILE A 95 22.48 -4.74 5.69
CA ILE A 95 23.71 -3.95 5.67
C ILE A 95 24.71 -4.41 4.60
N PRO A 96 24.96 -5.71 4.38
CA PRO A 96 25.83 -6.16 3.29
C PRO A 96 25.33 -5.72 1.90
N LEU A 97 24.00 -5.76 1.68
CA LEU A 97 23.38 -5.31 0.43
C LEU A 97 23.57 -3.80 0.21
N LEU A 98 23.48 -3.02 1.30
CA LEU A 98 23.76 -1.59 1.23
C LEU A 98 25.23 -1.33 0.87
N HIS A 99 26.18 -2.07 1.48
CA HIS A 99 27.60 -1.91 1.16
C HIS A 99 27.89 -2.24 -0.30
N GLU A 100 27.32 -3.32 -0.86
CA GLU A 100 27.42 -3.66 -2.29
C GLU A 100 26.85 -2.53 -3.16
N LEU A 101 25.75 -1.92 -2.76
CA LEU A 101 25.13 -0.82 -3.50
C LEU A 101 25.98 0.46 -3.44
N LEU A 102 26.56 0.80 -2.28
CA LEU A 102 27.47 1.95 -2.14
C LEU A 102 28.72 1.78 -3.00
N GLU A 103 29.28 0.56 -3.05
CA GLU A 103 30.40 0.24 -3.94
C GLU A 103 29.99 0.40 -5.42
N ALA A 104 28.77 0.00 -5.79
CA ALA A 104 28.23 0.19 -7.13
C ALA A 104 28.01 1.68 -7.48
N PHE A 105 27.61 2.51 -6.53
CA PHE A 105 27.55 3.97 -6.67
C PHE A 105 28.95 4.63 -6.76
N GLY A 106 30.01 3.90 -6.45
CA GLY A 106 31.35 4.48 -6.33
C GLY A 106 31.52 5.40 -5.11
N TRP A 107 30.68 5.26 -4.10
CA TRP A 107 30.71 6.08 -2.89
C TRP A 107 31.48 5.37 -1.78
N PRO A 108 32.63 5.92 -1.34
CA PRO A 108 33.40 5.31 -0.28
C PRO A 108 32.67 5.38 1.06
N LEU A 109 32.74 4.28 1.80
CA LEU A 109 32.23 4.16 3.16
C LEU A 109 33.37 4.35 4.14
N TYR A 110 33.26 5.33 5.03
CA TYR A 110 34.25 5.62 6.07
C TYR A 110 33.77 5.07 7.43
N GLU A 111 34.57 4.22 8.02
CA GLU A 111 34.38 3.65 9.36
C GLU A 111 35.68 3.70 10.13
N LEU A 112 35.61 4.06 11.40
CA LEU A 112 36.80 4.10 12.28
C LEU A 112 36.51 3.43 13.63
N ASP A 113 37.52 2.83 14.22
CA ASP A 113 37.55 2.48 15.64
C ASP A 113 37.64 3.74 16.48
N ASP A 114 36.94 3.77 17.61
CA ASP A 114 36.97 4.85 18.61
C ASP A 114 36.32 6.19 18.18
N TYR A 115 35.82 6.29 16.95
CA TYR A 115 35.11 7.46 16.40
C TYR A 115 33.75 7.08 15.84
N GLU A 116 32.78 7.94 16.08
CA GLU A 116 31.43 7.77 15.53
C GLU A 116 31.33 8.40 14.12
N ALA A 117 30.26 8.09 13.41
CA ALA A 117 30.00 8.66 12.08
C ALA A 117 30.01 10.19 12.09
N ASP A 118 29.51 10.80 13.17
CA ASP A 118 29.50 12.26 13.35
C ASP A 118 30.91 12.87 13.41
N ASP A 119 31.85 12.18 14.08
CA ASP A 119 33.25 12.61 14.17
C ASP A 119 33.94 12.50 12.80
N ILE A 120 33.63 11.43 12.05
CA ILE A 120 34.10 11.23 10.67
C ILE A 120 33.59 12.36 9.78
N MET A 121 32.29 12.66 9.86
CA MET A 121 31.68 13.73 9.08
C MET A 121 32.25 15.08 9.42
N GLY A 122 32.42 15.41 10.71
CA GLY A 122 33.05 16.64 11.15
C GLY A 122 34.47 16.79 10.63
N THR A 123 35.25 15.71 10.66
CA THR A 123 36.65 15.70 10.18
C THR A 123 36.75 15.89 8.67
N LEU A 124 35.93 15.14 7.89
CA LEU A 124 35.92 15.25 6.43
C LEU A 124 35.41 16.62 5.96
N SER A 125 34.40 17.18 6.66
CA SER A 125 33.87 18.52 6.38
C SER A 125 34.95 19.57 6.59
N ALA A 126 35.68 19.55 7.72
CA ALA A 126 36.77 20.47 8.00
C ALA A 126 37.88 20.38 6.94
N GLN A 127 38.25 19.18 6.49
CA GLN A 127 39.24 18.97 5.44
C GLN A 127 38.78 19.45 4.06
N ALA A 128 37.49 19.32 3.73
CA ALA A 128 36.92 19.82 2.50
C ALA A 128 36.89 21.37 2.49
N ASN A 129 36.45 21.98 3.59
CA ASN A 129 36.41 23.44 3.75
C ASN A 129 37.81 24.05 3.64
N ALA A 130 38.82 23.39 4.21
CA ALA A 130 40.22 23.83 4.06
C ALA A 130 40.71 23.81 2.59
N GLN A 131 40.04 23.09 1.70
CA GLN A 131 40.29 23.04 0.26
C GLN A 131 39.33 23.91 -0.56
N GLY A 132 38.48 24.73 0.11
CA GLY A 132 37.52 25.63 -0.55
C GLY A 132 36.31 24.87 -1.16
N ILE A 133 36.00 23.69 -0.63
CA ILE A 133 34.85 22.85 -1.08
C ILE A 133 33.71 23.04 -0.08
N HIS A 134 32.53 23.40 -0.57
CA HIS A 134 31.34 23.56 0.25
C HIS A 134 30.74 22.19 0.63
N THR A 135 30.52 21.97 1.93
CA THR A 135 30.03 20.68 2.45
C THR A 135 28.55 20.72 2.75
N VAL A 136 27.82 19.72 2.27
CA VAL A 136 26.39 19.46 2.57
C VAL A 136 26.29 18.14 3.34
N MET A 137 25.98 18.23 4.61
CA MET A 137 25.78 17.06 5.47
C MET A 137 24.33 16.59 5.43
N ILE A 138 24.13 15.27 5.39
CA ILE A 138 22.81 14.63 5.39
C ILE A 138 22.72 13.72 6.62
N SER A 139 21.94 14.12 7.61
CA SER A 139 21.70 13.31 8.81
C SER A 139 20.31 13.56 9.40
N SER A 140 19.78 12.67 10.20
CA SER A 140 18.63 12.92 11.07
C SER A 140 19.06 13.40 12.46
N ASP A 141 20.35 13.35 12.74
CA ASP A 141 20.92 13.80 14.00
C ASP A 141 21.21 15.30 13.94
N LEU A 142 20.54 16.04 14.83
CA LEU A 142 20.75 17.49 14.95
C LEU A 142 22.04 17.84 15.68
N ASP A 143 22.80 16.90 16.22
CA ASP A 143 24.09 17.15 16.85
C ASP A 143 25.10 17.66 15.82
N MET A 144 24.90 17.26 14.54
CA MET A 144 25.64 17.80 13.40
C MET A 144 25.54 19.33 13.23
N LEU A 145 24.59 19.99 13.88
CA LEU A 145 24.52 21.46 13.91
C LEU A 145 25.77 22.12 14.53
N GLN A 146 26.53 21.36 15.33
CA GLN A 146 27.83 21.88 15.90
C GLN A 146 28.86 22.26 14.84
N VAL A 147 28.79 21.62 13.67
CA VAL A 147 29.80 21.79 12.60
C VAL A 147 29.28 22.60 11.42
N VAL A 148 28.11 23.21 11.56
CA VAL A 148 27.58 24.16 10.59
C VAL A 148 28.33 25.48 10.66
N ASP A 149 28.77 25.96 9.51
CA ASP A 149 29.50 27.24 9.38
C ASP A 149 29.18 27.91 8.02
N SER A 150 30.01 28.83 7.54
CA SER A 150 29.84 29.50 6.25
C SER A 150 30.02 28.55 5.05
N ASP A 151 30.71 27.45 5.21
CA ASP A 151 31.09 26.50 4.18
C ASP A 151 30.49 25.12 4.38
N THR A 152 29.75 24.94 5.47
CA THR A 152 29.07 23.68 5.83
C THR A 152 27.59 23.90 6.18
N GLU A 153 26.70 23.17 5.55
CA GLU A 153 25.26 23.16 5.85
C GLU A 153 24.74 21.77 6.15
N LEU A 154 23.68 21.66 6.96
CA LEU A 154 23.02 20.41 7.31
C LEU A 154 21.65 20.32 6.67
N TYR A 155 21.39 19.26 5.95
CA TYR A 155 20.06 18.84 5.52
C TYR A 155 19.54 17.79 6.50
N ALA A 156 18.74 18.26 7.45
CA ALA A 156 18.17 17.42 8.48
C ALA A 156 16.96 16.64 7.92
N LEU A 157 17.01 15.32 8.05
CA LEU A 157 15.94 14.44 7.61
C LEU A 157 14.75 14.54 8.55
N LYS A 158 13.62 15.11 8.09
CA LYS A 158 12.34 15.10 8.77
C LYS A 158 11.52 13.86 8.33
N LYS A 159 10.30 13.75 8.77
CA LYS A 159 9.42 12.62 8.51
C LYS A 159 9.24 12.30 7.02
N GLY A 160 9.46 11.03 6.63
CA GLY A 160 9.42 10.54 5.26
C GLY A 160 10.77 10.72 4.54
N LEU A 161 10.90 10.16 3.34
CA LEU A 161 12.14 10.20 2.55
C LEU A 161 12.35 11.54 1.82
N ALA A 162 11.28 12.35 1.66
CA ALA A 162 11.31 13.55 0.83
C ALA A 162 11.38 14.89 1.60
N ASN A 163 11.25 14.88 2.94
CA ASN A 163 11.19 16.11 3.73
C ASN A 163 12.54 16.42 4.38
N LEU A 164 13.31 17.31 3.76
CA LEU A 164 14.57 17.84 4.26
C LEU A 164 14.35 19.24 4.82
N GLU A 165 14.93 19.52 6.01
CA GLU A 165 15.03 20.87 6.57
C GLU A 165 16.46 21.32 6.46
N LYS A 166 16.70 22.39 5.71
CA LYS A 166 18.02 22.98 5.56
C LYS A 166 18.37 23.82 6.76
N PHE A 167 19.57 23.62 7.32
CA PHE A 167 20.19 24.42 8.34
C PHE A 167 21.52 24.97 7.85
N ASP A 168 21.56 26.24 7.62
CA ASP A 168 22.74 27.08 7.57
C ASP A 168 22.83 27.95 8.83
N VAL A 169 23.85 28.78 8.96
CA VAL A 169 24.02 29.66 10.15
C VAL A 169 22.78 30.52 10.40
N PRO A 170 22.20 31.25 9.41
CA PRO A 170 20.97 32.02 9.63
C PRO A 170 19.78 31.20 10.09
N ALA A 171 19.55 30.01 9.54
CA ALA A 171 18.47 29.15 9.93
C ALA A 171 18.62 28.61 11.36
N PHE A 172 19.87 28.32 11.76
CA PHE A 172 20.20 27.93 13.12
C PHE A 172 19.89 29.07 14.11
N GLU A 173 20.40 30.26 13.84
CA GLU A 173 20.20 31.43 14.69
C GLU A 173 18.73 31.81 14.82
N ALA A 174 17.97 31.75 13.74
CA ALA A 174 16.54 31.98 13.75
C ALA A 174 15.77 30.97 14.62
N LYS A 175 16.24 29.72 14.66
CA LYS A 175 15.55 28.65 15.41
C LYS A 175 15.88 28.65 16.89
N TYR A 176 17.16 28.85 17.25
CA TYR A 176 17.63 28.70 18.62
C TYR A 176 17.85 30.03 19.33
N GLY A 177 18.00 31.14 18.60
CA GLY A 177 18.37 32.45 19.15
C GLY A 177 19.77 32.46 19.76
N LEU A 178 20.63 31.56 19.28
CA LEU A 178 22.02 31.34 19.73
C LEU A 178 22.95 31.36 18.52
N ASN A 179 24.23 31.60 18.75
CA ASN A 179 25.26 31.33 17.74
C ASN A 179 25.54 29.82 17.66
N VAL A 180 25.96 29.32 16.49
CA VAL A 180 26.28 27.90 16.30
C VAL A 180 27.31 27.39 17.31
N THR A 181 28.35 28.20 17.64
CA THR A 181 29.37 27.82 18.62
C THR A 181 28.81 27.56 20.03
N GLN A 182 27.63 28.07 20.36
CA GLN A 182 26.96 27.84 21.65
C GLN A 182 26.11 26.53 21.67
N PHE A 183 26.02 25.81 20.55
CA PHE A 183 25.14 24.63 20.47
C PHE A 183 25.68 23.47 21.35
N LEU A 184 27.00 23.29 21.39
CA LEU A 184 27.61 22.29 22.28
C LEU A 184 27.39 22.66 23.75
N ASP A 185 27.47 23.93 24.12
CA ASP A 185 27.20 24.40 25.48
C ASP A 185 25.73 24.24 25.86
N LEU A 186 24.81 24.45 24.91
CA LEU A 186 23.39 24.16 25.09
C LEU A 186 23.16 22.69 25.42
N LYS A 187 23.78 21.78 24.65
CA LYS A 187 23.75 20.33 24.89
C LYS A 187 24.37 19.95 26.24
N SER A 188 25.47 20.58 26.61
CA SER A 188 26.17 20.33 27.87
C SER A 188 25.32 20.68 29.09
N LEU A 189 24.51 21.73 28.98
CA LEU A 189 23.62 22.18 30.05
C LEU A 189 22.35 21.33 30.13
N LYS A 190 21.65 21.09 28.99
CA LYS A 190 20.35 20.36 29.00
C LYS A 190 20.50 18.84 29.01
N GLY A 191 21.61 18.29 28.60
CA GLY A 191 21.85 16.87 28.36
C GLY A 191 21.18 16.36 27.08
N ASP A 192 21.34 15.06 26.84
CA ASP A 192 20.69 14.32 25.77
C ASP A 192 20.19 12.95 26.25
N THR A 193 18.89 12.78 26.29
CA THR A 193 18.27 11.52 26.73
C THR A 193 18.44 10.39 25.73
N SER A 194 18.64 10.68 24.43
CA SER A 194 18.82 9.65 23.38
C SER A 194 20.17 8.98 23.50
N ASP A 195 21.21 9.73 23.89
CA ASP A 195 22.57 9.27 24.08
C ASP A 195 22.97 9.05 25.53
N ASN A 196 21.98 9.21 26.43
CA ASN A 196 22.16 9.09 27.86
C ASN A 196 23.22 10.07 28.42
N ILE A 197 23.27 11.27 27.86
CA ILE A 197 24.13 12.36 28.34
C ILE A 197 23.36 13.14 29.40
N PRO A 198 23.89 13.24 30.66
CA PRO A 198 23.07 13.69 31.78
C PRO A 198 22.76 15.20 31.77
N GLY A 199 23.65 16.06 31.27
CA GLY A 199 23.52 17.49 31.40
C GLY A 199 23.60 17.96 32.87
N VAL A 200 23.01 19.13 33.12
CA VAL A 200 22.85 19.68 34.49
C VAL A 200 21.44 19.34 34.98
N PRO A 201 21.25 18.50 36.00
CA PRO A 201 19.93 18.08 36.49
C PRO A 201 19.04 19.27 36.83
N GLY A 202 17.88 19.35 36.16
CA GLY A 202 16.90 20.40 36.35
C GLY A 202 17.14 21.70 35.55
N ILE A 203 18.14 21.75 34.68
CA ILE A 203 18.32 22.78 33.65
C ILE A 203 17.77 22.22 32.33
N GLY A 204 16.65 22.71 31.89
CA GLY A 204 16.06 22.36 30.59
C GLY A 204 16.42 23.33 29.48
N GLU A 205 16.03 23.03 28.25
CA GLU A 205 16.39 23.78 27.04
C GLU A 205 16.13 25.29 27.14
N LYS A 206 14.93 25.68 27.60
CA LYS A 206 14.60 27.12 27.75
C LYS A 206 15.52 27.86 28.74
N THR A 207 15.88 27.19 29.84
CA THR A 207 16.80 27.78 30.84
C THR A 207 18.21 27.85 30.32
N ALA A 208 18.66 26.82 29.63
CA ALA A 208 20.00 26.77 29.02
C ALA A 208 20.16 27.84 27.93
N ILE A 209 19.13 28.02 27.06
CA ILE A 209 19.14 29.07 26.04
C ILE A 209 19.22 30.47 26.71
N ALA A 210 18.41 30.74 27.75
CA ALA A 210 18.43 32.02 28.43
C ALA A 210 19.79 32.31 29.09
N LEU A 211 20.42 31.30 29.69
CA LEU A 211 21.74 31.44 30.28
C LEU A 211 22.83 31.74 29.21
N LEU A 212 22.76 31.03 28.07
CA LEU A 212 23.76 31.24 26.99
C LEU A 212 23.53 32.56 26.27
N GLN A 213 22.32 33.06 26.17
CA GLN A 213 22.04 34.39 25.63
C GLN A 213 22.56 35.49 26.56
N GLU A 214 22.54 35.29 27.88
CA GLU A 214 22.98 36.27 28.87
C GLU A 214 24.49 36.26 29.10
N PHE A 215 25.11 35.06 29.19
CA PHE A 215 26.53 34.92 29.55
C PHE A 215 27.44 34.48 28.39
N GLY A 216 26.89 34.04 27.26
CA GLY A 216 27.68 33.75 26.04
C GLY A 216 28.21 32.31 25.92
N SER A 217 28.72 31.73 26.98
CA SER A 217 29.30 30.37 26.97
C SER A 217 29.13 29.62 28.27
N LEU A 218 29.30 28.31 28.26
CA LEU A 218 29.28 27.46 29.46
C LEU A 218 30.31 27.92 30.49
N ASP A 219 31.54 28.24 30.06
CA ASP A 219 32.61 28.68 30.95
C ASP A 219 32.26 30.03 31.59
N ALA A 220 31.75 31.00 30.83
CA ALA A 220 31.26 32.29 31.34
C ALA A 220 30.10 32.16 32.31
N ILE A 221 29.17 31.20 32.12
CA ILE A 221 28.12 30.90 33.08
C ILE A 221 28.68 30.49 34.42
N TYR A 222 29.72 29.65 34.45
CA TYR A 222 30.36 29.21 35.68
C TYR A 222 31.26 30.28 36.32
N GLU A 223 31.82 31.18 35.52
CA GLU A 223 32.56 32.33 36.02
C GLU A 223 31.69 33.38 36.70
N HIS A 224 30.40 33.49 36.34
CA HIS A 224 29.46 34.50 36.81
C HIS A 224 28.27 33.91 37.62
N LEU A 225 28.50 32.81 38.34
CA LEU A 225 27.43 32.17 39.13
C LEU A 225 26.79 33.10 40.16
N ASP A 226 27.53 34.09 40.69
CA ASP A 226 27.03 35.09 41.59
C ASP A 226 25.93 35.99 41.03
N GLN A 227 25.88 36.17 39.71
CA GLN A 227 24.89 36.94 38.98
C GLN A 227 23.65 36.12 38.59
N ILE A 228 23.70 34.80 38.75
CA ILE A 228 22.62 33.89 38.38
C ILE A 228 21.60 33.72 39.52
N LYS A 229 20.31 33.63 39.18
CA LYS A 229 19.23 33.43 40.14
C LYS A 229 19.54 32.21 41.03
N PRO A 230 19.32 32.31 42.37
CA PRO A 230 19.69 31.26 43.31
C PRO A 230 19.17 29.85 42.94
N ALA A 231 17.94 29.75 42.39
CA ALA A 231 17.37 28.48 41.99
C ALA A 231 18.12 27.80 40.82
N TRP A 232 18.74 28.52 39.92
CA TRP A 232 19.56 28.01 38.84
C TRP A 232 21.01 27.83 39.25
N ARG A 233 21.51 28.75 40.04
CA ARG A 233 22.87 28.72 40.60
C ARG A 233 23.13 27.42 41.36
N ASN A 234 22.28 27.05 42.31
CA ASN A 234 22.46 25.83 43.10
C ASN A 234 22.50 24.57 42.19
N LYS A 235 21.71 24.54 41.12
CA LYS A 235 21.73 23.42 40.17
C LYS A 235 23.01 23.41 39.34
N LEU A 236 23.50 24.58 38.89
CA LEU A 236 24.73 24.69 38.13
C LEU A 236 25.92 24.29 39.02
N GLU A 237 26.00 24.77 40.26
CA GLU A 237 27.08 24.44 41.20
C GLU A 237 27.10 22.91 41.45
N SER A 238 25.95 22.28 41.73
CA SER A 238 25.87 20.84 41.96
C SER A 238 26.10 20.02 40.71
N GLY A 239 25.83 20.55 39.51
CA GLY A 239 25.93 19.87 38.23
C GLY A 239 27.21 20.21 37.43
N HIS A 240 28.19 20.92 37.98
CA HIS A 240 29.36 21.41 37.25
C HIS A 240 30.15 20.30 36.56
N GLU A 241 30.53 19.26 37.31
CA GLU A 241 31.27 18.11 36.75
C GLU A 241 30.44 17.39 35.67
N SER A 242 29.12 17.28 35.89
CA SER A 242 28.20 16.68 34.90
C SER A 242 28.11 17.51 33.62
N ALA A 243 28.13 18.83 33.70
CA ALA A 243 28.13 19.71 32.54
C ALA A 243 29.42 19.57 31.71
N LEU A 244 30.60 19.54 32.40
CA LEU A 244 31.89 19.38 31.71
C LEU A 244 31.99 17.99 31.07
N MET A 245 31.59 16.94 31.74
CA MET A 245 31.54 15.61 31.19
C MET A 245 30.57 15.56 29.99
N SER A 246 29.42 16.20 30.10
CA SER A 246 28.43 16.26 29.01
C SER A 246 28.96 17.02 27.80
N ARG A 247 29.76 18.06 28.02
CA ARG A 247 30.43 18.80 26.94
C ARG A 247 31.43 17.92 26.20
N GLU A 248 32.23 17.15 26.91
CA GLU A 248 33.22 16.25 26.30
C GLU A 248 32.57 15.09 25.55
N LEU A 249 31.44 14.53 26.08
CA LEU A 249 30.70 13.47 25.45
C LEU A 249 29.96 13.94 24.19
N GLY A 250 29.36 15.14 24.24
CA GLY A 250 28.57 15.72 23.15
C GLY A 250 29.39 16.39 22.08
N LYS A 251 30.69 16.56 22.29
CA LYS A 251 31.60 17.20 21.33
C LYS A 251 31.82 16.31 20.10
N ILE A 252 31.65 16.87 18.91
CA ILE A 252 32.06 16.22 17.65
C ILE A 252 33.59 16.48 17.48
N TRP A 253 34.35 15.40 17.38
CA TRP A 253 35.78 15.47 17.16
C TRP A 253 36.06 15.60 15.66
N CYS A 254 36.65 16.74 15.25
CA CYS A 254 36.97 17.04 13.84
C CYS A 254 38.42 16.70 13.46
N ASP A 255 39.09 15.88 14.27
CA ASP A 255 40.52 15.51 14.15
C ASP A 255 40.73 13.99 14.10
N ALA A 256 39.71 13.24 13.64
CA ALA A 256 39.82 11.80 13.46
C ALA A 256 40.98 11.44 12.49
N PRO A 257 41.70 10.33 12.74
CA PRO A 257 42.89 9.96 11.96
C PRO A 257 42.56 9.39 10.58
N LEU A 258 41.91 10.20 9.72
CA LEU A 258 41.58 9.92 8.34
C LEU A 258 41.89 11.11 7.43
N ALA A 259 42.03 10.83 6.14
CA ALA A 259 42.29 11.85 5.13
C ALA A 259 41.22 11.80 4.03
N LEU A 260 40.78 12.99 3.61
CA LEU A 260 39.88 13.16 2.47
C LEU A 260 40.64 12.92 1.17
N ASP A 261 40.33 11.86 0.46
CA ASP A 261 40.84 11.59 -0.89
C ASP A 261 39.80 12.01 -1.94
N LEU A 262 40.00 13.19 -2.54
CA LEU A 262 39.09 13.73 -3.55
C LEU A 262 38.95 12.83 -4.77
N ALA A 263 39.92 12.01 -5.12
CA ALA A 263 39.81 11.08 -6.21
C ALA A 263 38.96 9.86 -5.85
N ALA A 264 38.90 9.50 -4.57
CA ALA A 264 38.06 8.42 -4.08
C ALA A 264 36.59 8.84 -3.92
N VAL A 265 36.32 10.08 -3.57
CA VAL A 265 34.95 10.61 -3.33
C VAL A 265 34.31 11.28 -4.55
N ASP A 266 34.94 11.26 -5.73
CA ASP A 266 34.41 11.86 -6.95
C ASP A 266 33.07 11.22 -7.29
N ALA A 267 31.99 12.01 -7.31
CA ALA A 267 30.62 11.55 -7.55
C ALA A 267 30.39 10.93 -8.92
N ARG A 268 31.31 11.18 -9.88
CA ARG A 268 31.25 10.63 -11.24
C ARG A 268 32.10 9.37 -11.42
N LYS A 269 32.83 8.97 -10.39
CA LYS A 269 33.69 7.78 -10.43
C LYS A 269 32.87 6.53 -10.10
N LEU A 270 32.01 6.12 -11.01
CA LEU A 270 31.20 4.90 -10.89
C LEU A 270 31.30 4.10 -12.19
N ASP A 271 30.94 2.82 -12.09
CA ASP A 271 30.70 1.95 -13.24
C ASP A 271 29.17 1.82 -13.44
N PRO A 272 28.60 2.49 -14.46
CA PRO A 272 27.16 2.44 -14.68
C PRO A 272 26.61 1.03 -14.89
N ALA A 273 27.38 0.13 -15.54
CA ALA A 273 26.97 -1.24 -15.75
C ALA A 273 26.90 -2.03 -14.43
N LYS A 274 27.91 -1.84 -13.55
CA LYS A 274 27.93 -2.42 -12.20
C LYS A 274 26.76 -1.90 -11.35
N LEU A 275 26.47 -0.59 -11.41
CA LEU A 275 25.36 0.02 -10.68
C LEU A 275 24.01 -0.56 -11.17
N ARG A 276 23.80 -0.62 -12.47
CA ARG A 276 22.59 -1.19 -13.05
C ARG A 276 22.42 -2.66 -12.64
N ALA A 277 23.45 -3.48 -12.80
CA ALA A 277 23.41 -4.90 -12.43
C ALA A 277 23.08 -5.09 -10.93
N ASN A 278 23.60 -4.22 -10.05
CA ASN A 278 23.29 -4.26 -8.62
C ASN A 278 21.83 -3.87 -8.33
N LEU A 279 21.32 -2.83 -8.97
CA LEU A 279 19.91 -2.42 -8.83
C LEU A 279 18.95 -3.48 -9.41
N GLU A 280 19.30 -4.14 -10.51
CA GLU A 280 18.54 -5.26 -11.06
C GLU A 280 18.55 -6.47 -10.12
N LYS A 281 19.72 -6.84 -9.56
CA LYS A 281 19.87 -7.86 -8.51
C LYS A 281 18.96 -7.59 -7.32
N LEU A 282 18.83 -6.34 -6.91
CA LEU A 282 17.97 -5.90 -5.81
C LEU A 282 16.49 -5.71 -6.22
N GLU A 283 16.15 -5.93 -7.49
CA GLU A 283 14.82 -5.73 -8.07
C GLU A 283 14.32 -4.26 -8.01
N PHE A 284 15.23 -3.29 -7.99
CA PHE A 284 14.94 -1.85 -7.87
C PHE A 284 14.73 -1.17 -9.23
N THR A 285 13.92 -1.75 -10.10
CA THR A 285 13.63 -1.24 -11.45
C THR A 285 13.15 0.21 -11.47
N SER A 286 12.37 0.63 -10.47
CA SER A 286 11.93 2.03 -10.33
C SER A 286 13.08 3.01 -10.06
N LEU A 287 14.17 2.57 -9.42
CA LEU A 287 15.35 3.40 -9.17
C LEU A 287 16.25 3.48 -10.40
N ILE A 288 16.33 2.41 -11.20
CA ILE A 288 17.05 2.43 -12.47
C ILE A 288 16.51 3.54 -13.38
N ARG A 289 15.20 3.70 -13.44
CA ARG A 289 14.52 4.76 -14.20
C ARG A 289 14.84 6.19 -13.69
N ARG A 290 15.23 6.32 -12.44
CA ARG A 290 15.53 7.61 -11.77
C ARG A 290 17.01 7.96 -11.74
N LEU A 291 17.87 7.13 -12.31
CA LEU A 291 19.31 7.40 -12.37
C LEU A 291 19.58 8.68 -13.18
N PRO A 292 20.42 9.58 -12.71
CA PRO A 292 20.96 10.68 -13.50
C PRO A 292 21.70 10.15 -14.75
N ASP A 293 21.73 10.91 -15.84
CA ASP A 293 22.28 10.45 -17.12
C ASP A 293 23.72 9.93 -17.01
N TYR A 294 24.58 10.60 -16.21
CA TYR A 294 25.96 10.17 -16.02
C TYR A 294 26.11 8.85 -15.22
N MET A 295 25.03 8.33 -14.66
CA MET A 295 24.94 7.04 -13.94
C MET A 295 24.28 5.95 -14.77
N ARG A 296 23.79 6.28 -15.96
CA ARG A 296 23.15 5.31 -16.86
C ARG A 296 24.20 4.56 -17.67
N ASP A 297 23.97 3.28 -17.86
CA ASP A 297 24.77 2.44 -18.73
C ASP A 297 24.30 2.62 -20.17
N GLU A 298 25.00 3.52 -20.92
CA GLU A 298 24.72 3.76 -22.34
C GLU A 298 24.90 2.48 -23.20
N SER A 299 25.69 1.50 -22.76
CA SER A 299 25.87 0.24 -23.50
C SER A 299 24.66 -0.68 -23.31
N ALA A 300 23.96 -0.58 -22.16
CA ALA A 300 22.73 -1.28 -21.90
C ALA A 300 21.50 -0.54 -22.46
N GLU A 301 21.59 0.79 -22.62
CA GLU A 301 20.58 1.56 -23.38
C GLU A 301 20.66 1.22 -24.87
N LYS A 302 21.83 0.90 -25.39
CA LYS A 302 22.00 0.33 -26.75
C LYS A 302 21.58 -1.14 -26.82
N SER A 303 21.40 -1.84 -25.73
CA SER A 303 20.64 -3.08 -25.59
C SER A 303 19.22 -2.83 -25.07
N ALA A 304 18.69 -1.62 -25.20
CA ALA A 304 17.24 -1.41 -25.28
C ALA A 304 16.73 -2.48 -26.24
N VAL A 305 15.80 -3.30 -25.74
CA VAL A 305 15.18 -4.34 -26.56
C VAL A 305 14.90 -3.70 -27.91
N GLU A 306 15.68 -4.05 -28.96
CA GLU A 306 15.30 -3.73 -30.31
C GLU A 306 13.94 -4.38 -30.47
N LEU A 307 12.90 -3.57 -30.23
CA LEU A 307 11.55 -4.02 -30.48
C LEU A 307 11.41 -4.03 -31.99
N ASP A 308 11.20 -5.21 -32.50
CA ASP A 308 10.73 -5.33 -33.88
C ASP A 308 9.55 -4.37 -34.04
N GLU A 309 9.50 -3.66 -35.13
CA GLU A 309 8.38 -2.79 -35.46
C GLU A 309 7.60 -3.38 -36.62
N ALA A 310 6.33 -3.65 -36.41
CA ALA A 310 5.45 -4.08 -37.49
C ALA A 310 5.27 -2.96 -38.49
N GLU A 311 5.40 -3.25 -39.79
CA GLU A 311 5.17 -2.28 -40.87
C GLU A 311 3.71 -1.86 -40.86
N VAL A 312 3.47 -0.57 -40.63
CA VAL A 312 2.11 -0.02 -40.66
C VAL A 312 1.66 0.24 -42.10
N GLN A 313 0.64 -0.47 -42.52
CA GLN A 313 0.02 -0.32 -43.86
C GLN A 313 -1.39 0.23 -43.75
N ASP A 314 -1.78 1.09 -44.72
CA ASP A 314 -3.15 1.56 -44.78
C ASP A 314 -4.11 0.45 -45.25
N PHE A 315 -5.34 0.52 -44.75
CA PHE A 315 -6.39 -0.43 -45.08
C PHE A 315 -6.72 -0.40 -46.61
N ASN A 316 -6.65 -1.58 -47.22
CA ASN A 316 -7.00 -1.80 -48.64
C ASN A 316 -7.74 -3.14 -48.79
N GLU A 317 -8.10 -3.52 -50.04
CA GLU A 317 -8.87 -4.75 -50.28
C GLU A 317 -8.06 -6.02 -49.91
N ALA A 318 -6.76 -6.04 -50.09
CA ALA A 318 -5.89 -7.16 -49.70
C ALA A 318 -5.85 -7.31 -48.17
N ALA A 319 -5.70 -6.17 -47.48
CA ALA A 319 -5.76 -6.12 -46.00
C ALA A 319 -7.14 -6.59 -45.49
N ARG A 320 -8.21 -6.21 -46.15
CA ARG A 320 -9.57 -6.67 -45.84
C ARG A 320 -9.70 -8.19 -45.89
N VAL A 321 -9.21 -8.77 -46.99
CA VAL A 321 -9.23 -10.23 -47.16
C VAL A 321 -8.39 -10.91 -46.09
N LEU A 322 -7.21 -10.39 -45.78
CA LEU A 322 -6.33 -10.93 -44.72
C LEU A 322 -7.03 -10.93 -43.36
N ILE A 323 -7.61 -9.80 -42.96
CA ILE A 323 -8.37 -9.67 -41.69
C ILE A 323 -9.57 -10.61 -41.68
N GLN A 324 -10.31 -10.71 -42.76
CA GLN A 324 -11.48 -11.59 -42.87
C GLN A 324 -11.10 -13.08 -42.74
N MET A 325 -9.99 -13.49 -43.35
CA MET A 325 -9.51 -14.86 -43.29
C MET A 325 -8.85 -15.26 -41.94
N SER A 326 -8.44 -14.27 -41.16
CA SER A 326 -7.78 -14.53 -39.87
C SER A 326 -8.82 -14.68 -38.75
N ASP A 327 -8.72 -15.74 -37.97
CA ASP A 327 -9.57 -15.98 -36.80
C ASP A 327 -9.11 -15.20 -35.58
N GLU A 328 -7.79 -15.03 -35.42
CA GLU A 328 -7.14 -14.35 -34.31
C GLU A 328 -6.45 -13.07 -34.81
N LEU A 329 -6.63 -11.98 -34.11
CA LEU A 329 -6.05 -10.67 -34.45
C LEU A 329 -5.45 -10.02 -33.21
N VAL A 330 -4.23 -9.52 -33.30
CA VAL A 330 -3.71 -8.53 -32.35
C VAL A 330 -4.36 -7.19 -32.67
N VAL A 331 -4.87 -6.53 -31.64
CA VAL A 331 -5.60 -5.27 -31.77
C VAL A 331 -4.97 -4.21 -30.88
N VAL A 332 -4.57 -3.10 -31.49
CA VAL A 332 -4.10 -1.90 -30.82
C VAL A 332 -4.98 -0.72 -31.23
N MET A 333 -5.23 0.18 -30.30
CA MET A 333 -5.95 1.42 -30.55
C MET A 333 -5.06 2.60 -30.17
N ALA A 334 -4.87 3.52 -31.13
CA ALA A 334 -4.14 4.75 -30.91
C ALA A 334 -4.85 5.93 -31.61
N GLY A 335 -5.23 6.94 -30.83
CA GLY A 335 -6.04 8.06 -31.30
C GLY A 335 -7.37 7.62 -31.90
N GLU A 336 -7.65 8.01 -33.14
CA GLU A 336 -8.90 7.66 -33.85
C GLU A 336 -8.76 6.41 -34.75
N TYR A 337 -7.66 5.65 -34.58
CA TYR A 337 -7.35 4.51 -35.43
C TYR A 337 -7.27 3.21 -34.66
N LEU A 338 -7.71 2.13 -35.34
CA LEU A 338 -7.38 0.74 -34.98
C LEU A 338 -6.18 0.29 -35.80
N TYR A 339 -5.36 -0.52 -35.21
CA TYR A 339 -4.27 -1.24 -35.85
C TYR A 339 -4.52 -2.72 -35.62
N LEU A 340 -4.77 -3.43 -36.72
CA LEU A 340 -5.10 -4.87 -36.70
C LEU A 340 -3.94 -5.66 -37.30
N SER A 341 -3.53 -6.72 -36.67
CA SER A 341 -2.48 -7.57 -37.18
C SER A 341 -2.82 -9.05 -37.02
N ALA A 342 -2.59 -9.81 -38.09
CA ALA A 342 -2.67 -11.27 -38.10
C ALA A 342 -1.29 -11.92 -37.91
N THR A 343 -0.21 -11.14 -38.02
CA THR A 343 1.20 -11.55 -37.95
C THR A 343 2.00 -10.53 -37.16
N ASP A 344 3.23 -10.86 -36.77
CA ASP A 344 4.08 -9.96 -35.97
C ASP A 344 4.79 -8.86 -36.77
N ASP A 345 4.74 -8.90 -38.11
CA ASP A 345 5.48 -8.06 -39.01
C ASP A 345 4.64 -6.97 -39.74
N VAL A 346 3.29 -7.11 -39.75
CA VAL A 346 2.41 -6.17 -40.47
C VAL A 346 1.23 -5.75 -39.59
N ALA A 347 1.02 -4.43 -39.52
CA ALA A 347 -0.12 -3.79 -38.83
C ALA A 347 -0.98 -3.03 -39.84
N ILE A 348 -2.26 -3.33 -39.93
CA ILE A 348 -3.22 -2.66 -40.81
C ILE A 348 -3.88 -1.51 -40.05
N LYS A 349 -3.67 -0.29 -40.49
CA LYS A 349 -4.26 0.93 -39.93
C LYS A 349 -5.61 1.25 -40.58
N LEU A 350 -6.64 1.46 -39.78
CA LEU A 350 -7.96 1.86 -40.26
C LEU A 350 -8.68 2.72 -39.22
N PRO A 351 -9.63 3.60 -39.62
CA PRO A 351 -10.43 4.37 -38.64
C PRO A 351 -11.23 3.45 -37.73
N ILE A 352 -11.38 3.80 -36.43
CA ILE A 352 -12.15 3.02 -35.47
C ILE A 352 -13.61 2.84 -35.95
N ARG A 353 -14.22 3.93 -36.50
CA ARG A 353 -15.53 3.84 -37.17
C ARG A 353 -15.38 3.05 -38.45
N GLY A 354 -16.05 1.93 -38.57
CA GLY A 354 -15.94 0.98 -39.67
C GLY A 354 -14.92 -0.14 -39.46
N GLY A 355 -13.85 0.10 -38.67
CA GLY A 355 -12.92 -0.95 -38.27
C GLY A 355 -13.47 -1.88 -37.19
N ALA A 356 -14.32 -1.36 -36.30
CA ALA A 356 -14.96 -2.15 -35.25
C ALA A 356 -15.79 -3.30 -35.83
N GLU A 357 -16.49 -3.10 -36.94
CA GLU A 357 -17.29 -4.15 -37.60
C GLU A 357 -16.48 -5.37 -38.04
N LEU A 358 -15.18 -5.16 -38.37
CA LEU A 358 -14.28 -6.23 -38.79
C LEU A 358 -13.89 -7.16 -37.61
N LEU A 359 -14.10 -6.70 -36.38
CA LEU A 359 -13.84 -7.48 -35.18
C LEU A 359 -15.03 -8.39 -34.79
N GLN A 360 -16.18 -8.22 -35.43
CA GLN A 360 -17.37 -9.01 -35.14
C GLN A 360 -17.08 -10.53 -35.27
N ASN A 361 -17.34 -11.28 -34.21
CA ASN A 361 -17.06 -12.70 -34.08
C ASN A 361 -15.57 -13.10 -34.21
N LYS A 362 -14.63 -12.17 -34.12
CA LYS A 362 -13.19 -12.44 -34.12
C LYS A 362 -12.70 -12.77 -32.72
N LYS A 363 -11.55 -13.42 -32.64
CA LYS A 363 -10.79 -13.62 -31.40
C LYS A 363 -9.67 -12.60 -31.35
N ILE A 364 -9.68 -11.76 -30.34
CA ILE A 364 -8.67 -10.71 -30.20
C ILE A 364 -7.60 -11.06 -29.17
N ILE A 365 -6.38 -10.60 -29.46
CA ILE A 365 -5.24 -10.58 -28.58
C ILE A 365 -4.92 -9.11 -28.34
N ALA A 366 -4.81 -8.69 -27.07
CA ALA A 366 -4.56 -7.30 -26.74
C ALA A 366 -3.71 -7.16 -25.48
N HIS A 367 -3.28 -5.93 -25.21
CA HIS A 367 -2.79 -5.52 -23.90
C HIS A 367 -3.86 -4.60 -23.29
N ASP A 368 -4.56 -5.06 -22.25
CA ASP A 368 -5.77 -4.42 -21.67
C ASP A 368 -7.01 -4.48 -22.60
N ALA A 369 -7.44 -5.68 -22.89
CA ALA A 369 -8.60 -5.95 -23.77
C ALA A 369 -9.92 -5.38 -23.21
N LYS A 370 -10.05 -5.19 -21.88
CA LYS A 370 -11.23 -4.54 -21.27
C LYS A 370 -11.33 -3.08 -21.70
N THR A 371 -10.26 -2.30 -21.56
CA THR A 371 -10.24 -0.88 -21.98
C THR A 371 -10.48 -0.73 -23.49
N LEU A 372 -9.93 -1.64 -24.28
CA LEU A 372 -10.22 -1.72 -25.71
C LEU A 372 -11.72 -1.97 -25.97
N ALA A 373 -12.31 -2.96 -25.28
CA ALA A 373 -13.74 -3.31 -25.40
C ALA A 373 -14.65 -2.13 -25.01
N GLU A 374 -14.35 -1.43 -23.92
CA GLU A 374 -15.10 -0.24 -23.48
C GLU A 374 -15.18 0.81 -24.58
N THR A 375 -14.06 1.09 -25.25
CA THR A 375 -14.02 2.09 -26.31
C THR A 375 -14.75 1.63 -27.55
N LEU A 376 -14.58 0.38 -27.97
CA LEU A 376 -15.28 -0.19 -29.11
C LEU A 376 -16.80 -0.23 -28.91
N LEU A 377 -17.27 -0.61 -27.72
CA LEU A 377 -18.68 -0.64 -27.37
C LEU A 377 -19.34 0.75 -27.30
N LYS A 378 -18.58 1.83 -27.08
CA LYS A 378 -19.09 3.20 -27.20
C LYS A 378 -19.45 3.56 -28.65
N ILE A 379 -18.75 2.96 -29.61
CA ILE A 379 -18.94 3.21 -31.03
C ILE A 379 -20.00 2.27 -31.60
N GLN A 380 -19.89 0.98 -31.31
CA GLN A 380 -20.81 -0.06 -31.74
C GLN A 380 -21.27 -0.90 -30.56
N SER A 381 -22.47 -0.62 -30.07
CA SER A 381 -22.99 -1.14 -28.81
C SER A 381 -23.32 -2.64 -28.78
N ASP A 382 -23.53 -3.23 -29.94
CA ASP A 382 -23.88 -4.63 -30.17
C ASP A 382 -22.66 -5.46 -30.65
N LEU A 383 -21.47 -4.88 -30.63
CA LEU A 383 -20.24 -5.55 -31.02
C LEU A 383 -20.00 -6.76 -30.10
N ASP A 384 -19.72 -7.90 -30.72
CA ASP A 384 -19.38 -9.14 -30.05
C ASP A 384 -18.10 -9.76 -30.62
N PHE A 385 -17.14 -10.04 -29.76
CA PHE A 385 -15.88 -10.68 -30.09
C PHE A 385 -15.37 -11.51 -28.91
N GLY A 386 -14.51 -12.46 -29.17
CA GLY A 386 -13.86 -13.23 -28.11
C GLY A 386 -12.51 -12.60 -27.71
N VAL A 387 -12.26 -12.42 -26.43
CA VAL A 387 -10.89 -12.16 -25.95
C VAL A 387 -10.15 -13.48 -25.86
N GLN A 388 -9.23 -13.71 -26.78
CA GLN A 388 -8.40 -14.92 -26.84
C GLN A 388 -7.26 -14.88 -25.83
N PHE A 389 -6.65 -13.70 -25.67
CA PHE A 389 -5.54 -13.48 -24.77
C PHE A 389 -5.40 -12.01 -24.41
N ASP A 390 -5.07 -11.75 -23.17
CA ASP A 390 -4.71 -10.42 -22.69
C ASP A 390 -3.35 -10.47 -22.00
N THR A 391 -2.36 -9.78 -22.58
CA THR A 391 -0.98 -9.82 -22.08
C THR A 391 -0.82 -9.11 -20.75
N LYS A 392 -1.61 -8.08 -20.45
CA LYS A 392 -1.62 -7.37 -19.16
C LYS A 392 -2.20 -8.25 -18.05
N LEU A 393 -3.37 -8.83 -18.31
CA LEU A 393 -4.03 -9.70 -17.33
C LEU A 393 -3.23 -10.98 -17.10
N THR A 394 -2.60 -11.54 -18.14
CA THR A 394 -1.76 -12.74 -18.01
C THR A 394 -0.53 -12.46 -17.14
N ALA A 395 0.11 -11.30 -17.26
CA ALA A 395 1.21 -10.92 -16.37
C ALA A 395 0.78 -10.94 -14.89
N PHE A 396 -0.42 -10.44 -14.58
CA PHE A 396 -1.00 -10.50 -13.23
C PHE A 396 -1.38 -11.93 -12.81
N LEU A 397 -1.91 -12.75 -13.70
CA LEU A 397 -2.25 -14.15 -13.39
C LEU A 397 -1.00 -14.99 -13.05
N LEU A 398 0.13 -14.69 -13.69
CA LEU A 398 1.42 -15.34 -13.42
C LEU A 398 2.05 -14.84 -12.12
N ASP A 399 1.87 -13.57 -11.75
CA ASP A 399 2.35 -12.99 -10.49
C ASP A 399 1.35 -11.98 -9.92
N SER A 400 0.39 -12.47 -9.14
CA SER A 400 -0.71 -11.68 -8.58
C SER A 400 -0.32 -10.72 -7.45
N LEU A 401 0.93 -10.71 -6.99
CA LEU A 401 1.44 -9.74 -6.02
C LEU A 401 1.99 -8.48 -6.68
N ARG A 402 2.24 -8.51 -7.97
CA ARG A 402 2.69 -7.36 -8.74
C ARG A 402 1.53 -6.61 -9.37
N LYS A 403 1.68 -5.30 -9.48
CA LYS A 403 0.77 -4.50 -10.30
C LYS A 403 0.90 -4.97 -11.74
N ALA A 404 -0.23 -5.13 -12.43
CA ALA A 404 -0.21 -5.41 -13.86
C ALA A 404 0.55 -4.30 -14.61
N PRO A 405 1.53 -4.65 -15.45
CA PRO A 405 2.41 -3.68 -16.11
C PRO A 405 1.69 -2.93 -17.23
N THR A 406 2.19 -1.75 -17.61
CA THR A 406 1.91 -1.18 -18.95
C THR A 406 2.66 -2.00 -20.01
N ILE A 407 2.35 -1.77 -21.31
CA ILE A 407 3.00 -2.50 -22.38
C ILE A 407 4.51 -2.20 -22.43
N GLU A 408 4.88 -0.96 -22.18
CA GLU A 408 6.28 -0.51 -22.11
C GLU A 408 7.01 -1.20 -20.95
N GLU A 409 6.39 -1.24 -19.77
CA GLU A 409 6.92 -1.94 -18.60
C GLU A 409 7.07 -3.45 -18.87
N ALA A 410 6.11 -4.04 -19.57
CA ALA A 410 6.11 -5.48 -19.85
C ALA A 410 7.24 -5.92 -20.78
N VAL A 411 7.64 -5.08 -21.73
CA VAL A 411 8.75 -5.34 -22.67
C VAL A 411 10.07 -4.71 -22.23
N GLY A 412 10.08 -4.01 -21.09
CA GLY A 412 11.30 -3.37 -20.59
C GLY A 412 11.68 -2.09 -21.34
N TRP A 413 10.74 -1.46 -22.05
CA TRP A 413 10.95 -0.19 -22.72
C TRP A 413 11.12 0.93 -21.70
N LEU A 414 12.21 1.69 -21.77
CA LEU A 414 12.60 2.68 -20.77
C LEU A 414 12.98 4.04 -21.38
N GLU A 415 12.68 4.29 -22.65
CA GLU A 415 12.97 5.59 -23.28
C GLU A 415 12.15 6.70 -22.64
N MET A 416 12.83 7.83 -22.37
CA MET A 416 12.23 9.02 -21.76
C MET A 416 12.38 10.21 -22.71
N ASP A 417 11.38 11.11 -22.68
CA ASP A 417 11.49 12.41 -23.33
C ASP A 417 12.39 13.39 -22.52
N GLU A 418 12.62 14.58 -23.06
CA GLU A 418 13.44 15.63 -22.42
C GLU A 418 12.86 16.08 -21.07
N ASP A 419 11.56 15.91 -20.83
CA ASP A 419 10.85 16.23 -19.59
C ASP A 419 10.85 15.08 -18.59
N GLY A 420 11.40 13.92 -18.95
CA GLY A 420 11.48 12.73 -18.12
C GLY A 420 10.19 11.89 -18.08
N ASN A 421 9.30 12.05 -19.06
CA ASN A 421 8.14 11.18 -19.26
C ASN A 421 8.53 9.98 -20.12
N LEU A 422 7.93 8.83 -19.86
CA LEU A 422 8.13 7.64 -20.68
C LEU A 422 7.61 7.90 -22.11
N ILE A 423 8.45 7.65 -23.11
CA ILE A 423 8.02 7.70 -24.51
C ILE A 423 7.17 6.47 -24.79
N GLU A 424 5.92 6.69 -25.22
CA GLU A 424 5.02 5.60 -25.59
C GLU A 424 5.50 4.90 -26.86
N LEU A 425 5.29 3.59 -26.91
CA LEU A 425 5.58 2.79 -28.10
C LEU A 425 4.72 3.23 -29.28
N THR A 426 5.30 3.26 -30.48
CA THR A 426 4.51 3.44 -31.72
C THR A 426 3.50 2.29 -31.88
N PRO A 427 2.40 2.49 -32.62
CA PRO A 427 1.45 1.40 -32.84
C PRO A 427 2.08 0.15 -33.48
N GLY A 428 3.05 0.30 -34.35
CA GLY A 428 3.82 -0.82 -34.95
C GLY A 428 4.64 -1.58 -33.86
N GLN A 429 5.33 -0.84 -33.00
CA GLN A 429 6.05 -1.40 -31.87
C GLN A 429 5.12 -2.08 -30.85
N GLN A 430 3.94 -1.48 -30.56
CA GLN A 430 2.93 -2.10 -29.69
C GLN A 430 2.43 -3.43 -30.27
N ILE A 431 2.17 -3.53 -31.57
CA ILE A 431 1.77 -4.77 -32.24
C ILE A 431 2.86 -5.85 -32.06
N ALA A 432 4.10 -5.52 -32.40
CA ALA A 432 5.23 -6.45 -32.26
C ALA A 432 5.43 -6.87 -30.79
N ALA A 433 5.35 -5.92 -29.86
CA ALA A 433 5.42 -6.16 -28.43
C ALA A 433 4.33 -7.13 -27.94
N ILE A 434 3.06 -6.92 -28.34
CA ILE A 434 1.95 -7.79 -27.94
C ILE A 434 2.16 -9.21 -28.52
N TRP A 435 2.61 -9.34 -29.75
CA TRP A 435 2.93 -10.66 -30.34
C TRP A 435 4.06 -11.37 -29.60
N SER A 436 5.12 -10.67 -29.24
CA SER A 436 6.23 -11.20 -28.45
C SER A 436 5.76 -11.65 -27.06
N LEU A 437 5.02 -10.79 -26.35
CA LEU A 437 4.44 -11.11 -25.03
C LEU A 437 3.45 -12.27 -25.13
N TYR A 438 2.60 -12.31 -26.15
CA TYR A 438 1.66 -13.42 -26.37
C TYR A 438 2.39 -14.75 -26.52
N LYS A 439 3.46 -14.82 -27.32
CA LYS A 439 4.25 -16.03 -27.51
C LYS A 439 4.86 -16.51 -26.19
N THR A 440 5.57 -15.61 -25.49
CA THR A 440 6.30 -15.96 -24.26
C THR A 440 5.35 -16.25 -23.10
N GLN A 441 4.33 -15.42 -22.86
CA GLN A 441 3.39 -15.62 -21.77
C GLN A 441 2.48 -16.84 -21.99
N ARG A 442 2.12 -17.16 -23.22
CA ARG A 442 1.37 -18.36 -23.55
C ARG A 442 2.15 -19.63 -23.19
N GLU A 443 3.46 -19.67 -23.49
CA GLU A 443 4.33 -20.77 -23.12
C GLU A 443 4.48 -20.88 -21.60
N GLU A 444 4.63 -19.76 -20.90
CA GLU A 444 4.70 -19.71 -19.45
C GLU A 444 3.41 -20.16 -18.80
N LEU A 445 2.27 -19.63 -19.25
CA LEU A 445 0.94 -19.98 -18.73
C LEU A 445 0.60 -21.47 -18.99
N ALA A 446 1.06 -22.05 -20.09
CA ALA A 446 0.85 -23.45 -20.45
C ALA A 446 1.50 -24.43 -19.44
N LYS A 447 2.54 -24.00 -18.70
CA LYS A 447 3.14 -24.79 -17.61
C LYS A 447 2.14 -25.05 -16.46
N TYR A 448 1.08 -24.23 -16.36
CA TYR A 448 0.04 -24.29 -15.34
C TYR A 448 -1.32 -24.61 -15.98
N ALA A 449 -1.54 -25.88 -16.34
CA ALA A 449 -2.68 -26.30 -17.16
C ALA A 449 -4.04 -25.87 -16.63
N THR A 450 -4.27 -25.90 -15.32
CA THR A 450 -5.51 -25.47 -14.66
C THR A 450 -5.70 -23.96 -14.72
N LEU A 451 -4.65 -23.18 -14.45
CA LEU A 451 -4.65 -21.73 -14.57
C LEU A 451 -4.87 -21.28 -16.02
N HIS A 452 -4.22 -21.95 -16.98
CA HIS A 452 -4.40 -21.69 -18.41
C HIS A 452 -5.86 -21.92 -18.84
N LYS A 453 -6.48 -23.02 -18.36
CA LYS A 453 -7.90 -23.30 -18.61
C LYS A 453 -8.79 -22.19 -18.01
N LEU A 454 -8.54 -21.82 -16.76
CA LEU A 454 -9.29 -20.76 -16.08
C LEU A 454 -9.17 -19.42 -16.81
N ALA A 455 -7.95 -19.02 -17.21
CA ALA A 455 -7.73 -17.79 -17.94
C ALA A 455 -8.54 -17.74 -19.25
N ARG A 456 -8.47 -18.81 -20.05
CA ARG A 456 -9.14 -18.91 -21.35
C ARG A 456 -10.66 -19.01 -21.24
N GLU A 457 -11.18 -19.74 -20.25
CA GLU A 457 -12.62 -20.00 -20.14
C GLU A 457 -13.35 -19.00 -19.27
N VAL A 458 -12.63 -18.26 -18.42
CA VAL A 458 -13.23 -17.36 -17.44
C VAL A 458 -12.63 -15.95 -17.51
N ASP A 459 -11.32 -15.77 -17.22
CA ASP A 459 -10.78 -14.44 -17.03
C ASP A 459 -10.75 -13.59 -18.31
N PHE A 460 -10.37 -14.17 -19.45
CA PHE A 460 -10.36 -13.45 -20.72
C PHE A 460 -11.77 -13.12 -21.24
N PRO A 461 -12.72 -14.09 -21.30
CA PRO A 461 -14.08 -13.76 -21.72
C PRO A 461 -14.79 -12.76 -20.82
N LEU A 462 -14.45 -12.73 -19.54
CA LEU A 462 -15.05 -11.82 -18.57
C LEU A 462 -14.78 -10.35 -18.90
N GLN A 463 -13.66 -10.01 -19.55
CA GLN A 463 -13.30 -8.63 -19.87
C GLN A 463 -14.36 -7.95 -20.75
N LEU A 464 -14.86 -8.61 -21.79
CA LEU A 464 -15.94 -8.07 -22.62
C LEU A 464 -17.23 -7.91 -21.84
N LEU A 465 -17.57 -8.87 -20.97
CA LEU A 465 -18.74 -8.76 -20.10
C LEU A 465 -18.63 -7.60 -19.12
N LEU A 466 -17.47 -7.41 -18.49
CA LEU A 466 -17.24 -6.27 -17.58
C LEU A 466 -17.41 -4.95 -18.32
N ALA A 467 -16.82 -4.80 -19.51
CA ALA A 467 -17.00 -3.61 -20.33
C ALA A 467 -18.49 -3.34 -20.67
N ARG A 468 -19.28 -4.39 -20.90
CA ARG A 468 -20.73 -4.26 -21.10
C ARG A 468 -21.47 -3.83 -19.84
N ILE A 469 -21.13 -4.39 -18.68
CA ILE A 469 -21.71 -4.03 -17.37
C ILE A 469 -21.41 -2.57 -17.05
N GLU A 470 -20.15 -2.17 -17.18
CA GLU A 470 -19.69 -0.80 -16.93
C GLU A 470 -20.42 0.19 -17.83
N ARG A 471 -20.58 -0.13 -19.13
CA ARG A 471 -21.31 0.71 -20.07
C ARG A 471 -22.80 0.81 -19.78
N ARG A 472 -23.44 -0.27 -19.32
CA ARG A 472 -24.86 -0.26 -18.89
C ARG A 472 -25.06 0.71 -17.74
N GLY A 473 -24.17 0.62 -16.73
CA GLY A 473 -24.23 1.41 -15.50
C GLY A 473 -25.44 1.06 -14.64
N VAL A 474 -25.58 1.78 -13.53
CA VAL A 474 -26.70 1.66 -12.59
C VAL A 474 -27.39 3.01 -12.49
N ARG A 475 -28.72 3.03 -12.63
CA ARG A 475 -29.49 4.25 -12.54
C ARG A 475 -29.49 4.81 -11.11
N LEU A 476 -29.23 6.12 -10.97
CA LEU A 476 -29.18 6.81 -9.70
C LEU A 476 -30.28 7.88 -9.60
N ASP A 477 -31.07 7.86 -8.52
CA ASP A 477 -31.97 8.94 -8.14
C ASP A 477 -31.20 10.02 -7.39
N SER A 478 -30.70 11.00 -8.14
CA SER A 478 -29.96 12.14 -7.59
C SER A 478 -30.79 13.04 -6.71
N SER A 479 -32.12 13.09 -6.90
CA SER A 479 -33.03 13.92 -6.09
C SER A 479 -33.13 13.41 -4.65
N ASN A 480 -33.15 12.10 -4.47
CA ASN A 480 -33.12 11.45 -3.17
C ASN A 480 -31.82 11.80 -2.42
N LEU A 481 -30.66 11.69 -3.11
CA LEU A 481 -29.37 12.02 -2.51
C LEU A 481 -29.24 13.51 -2.19
N ALA A 482 -29.77 14.41 -3.02
CA ALA A 482 -29.76 15.85 -2.73
C ALA A 482 -30.54 16.18 -1.44
N SER A 483 -31.72 15.55 -1.27
CA SER A 483 -32.52 15.69 -0.05
C SER A 483 -31.77 15.15 1.17
N MET A 484 -31.10 14.00 1.01
CA MET A 484 -30.29 13.38 2.06
C MET A 484 -29.06 14.25 2.43
N SER A 485 -28.42 14.89 1.45
CA SER A 485 -27.29 15.81 1.68
C SER A 485 -27.69 16.95 2.62
N GLN A 486 -28.81 17.61 2.35
CA GLN A 486 -29.32 18.71 3.20
C GLN A 486 -29.67 18.25 4.63
N GLU A 487 -30.23 17.05 4.76
CA GLU A 487 -30.51 16.48 6.09
C GLU A 487 -29.23 16.18 6.87
N LEU A 488 -28.26 15.54 6.20
CA LEU A 488 -26.96 15.21 6.81
C LEU A 488 -26.20 16.48 7.22
N GLU A 489 -26.25 17.54 6.41
CA GLU A 489 -25.62 18.81 6.74
C GLU A 489 -26.17 19.41 8.03
N ARG A 490 -27.50 19.39 8.20
CA ARG A 490 -28.14 19.86 9.44
C ARG A 490 -27.78 19.00 10.64
N LYS A 491 -27.77 17.67 10.48
CA LYS A 491 -27.36 16.73 11.55
C LYS A 491 -25.91 16.93 11.94
N ILE A 492 -25.01 17.06 10.97
CA ILE A 492 -23.58 17.31 11.20
C ILE A 492 -23.40 18.60 12.00
N ALA A 493 -24.04 19.70 11.58
CA ALA A 493 -23.98 20.99 12.29
C ALA A 493 -24.48 20.86 13.74
N THR A 494 -25.56 20.12 13.97
CA THR A 494 -26.08 19.90 15.33
C THR A 494 -25.09 19.11 16.19
N VAL A 495 -24.56 18.01 15.69
CA VAL A 495 -23.60 17.17 16.45
C VAL A 495 -22.29 17.92 16.66
N GLU A 496 -21.86 18.75 15.72
CA GLU A 496 -20.67 19.58 15.85
C GLU A 496 -20.81 20.59 16.97
N GLN A 497 -21.96 21.26 17.07
CA GLN A 497 -22.28 22.17 18.20
C GLN A 497 -22.30 21.43 19.54
N GLU A 498 -22.85 20.21 19.60
CA GLU A 498 -22.82 19.40 20.81
C GLU A 498 -21.37 19.07 21.22
N ILE A 499 -20.50 18.72 20.24
CA ILE A 499 -19.07 18.44 20.47
C ILE A 499 -18.37 19.71 21.00
N TRP A 500 -18.60 20.89 20.39
CA TRP A 500 -18.01 22.15 20.85
C TRP A 500 -18.50 22.55 22.25
N SER A 501 -19.78 22.33 22.53
CA SER A 501 -20.32 22.54 23.88
C SER A 501 -19.60 21.68 24.92
N MET A 502 -19.28 20.42 24.61
CA MET A 502 -18.57 19.54 25.51
C MET A 502 -17.06 19.89 25.62
N ALA A 503 -16.47 20.43 24.55
CA ALA A 503 -15.08 20.88 24.53
C ALA A 503 -14.87 22.24 25.19
N GLY A 504 -15.93 23.08 25.23
CA GLY A 504 -15.92 24.46 25.75
C GLY A 504 -15.51 25.51 24.73
N TYR A 505 -15.18 25.14 23.51
CA TYR A 505 -14.82 26.06 22.42
C TYR A 505 -15.00 25.38 21.04
N GLU A 506 -15.06 26.19 19.97
CA GLU A 506 -15.15 25.78 18.59
C GLU A 506 -13.80 25.33 18.07
N PHE A 507 -13.77 24.20 17.37
CA PHE A 507 -12.58 23.65 16.72
C PHE A 507 -12.96 22.80 15.50
N ASN A 508 -12.01 22.49 14.62
CA ASN A 508 -12.26 21.63 13.49
C ASN A 508 -12.29 20.15 13.93
N VAL A 509 -13.48 19.56 14.05
CA VAL A 509 -13.70 18.17 14.46
C VAL A 509 -13.09 17.17 13.46
N GLY A 510 -12.92 17.55 12.19
CA GLY A 510 -12.23 16.78 11.17
C GLY A 510 -10.71 16.73 11.35
N SER A 511 -10.12 17.67 12.08
CA SER A 511 -8.69 17.72 12.35
C SER A 511 -8.29 16.75 13.45
N SER A 512 -7.58 15.68 13.09
CA SER A 512 -7.09 14.69 14.06
C SER A 512 -6.18 15.29 15.14
N GLN A 513 -5.46 16.36 14.84
CA GLN A 513 -4.59 17.05 15.78
C GLN A 513 -5.39 17.86 16.81
N GLN A 514 -6.32 18.71 16.35
CA GLN A 514 -7.17 19.49 17.24
C GLN A 514 -8.05 18.58 18.10
N LEU A 515 -8.58 17.53 17.50
CA LEU A 515 -9.35 16.54 18.24
C LEU A 515 -8.52 15.82 19.31
N SER A 516 -7.26 15.50 19.03
CA SER A 516 -6.34 14.94 20.04
C SER A 516 -6.09 15.91 21.18
N GLU A 517 -5.95 17.19 20.90
CA GLU A 517 -5.78 18.23 21.91
C GLU A 517 -7.02 18.34 22.80
N VAL A 518 -8.21 18.38 22.22
CA VAL A 518 -9.48 18.39 22.96
C VAL A 518 -9.59 17.16 23.87
N LEU A 519 -9.39 15.96 23.34
CA LEU A 519 -9.60 14.73 24.11
C LEU A 519 -8.57 14.55 25.24
N PHE A 520 -7.29 14.80 24.97
CA PHE A 520 -6.21 14.39 25.88
C PHE A 520 -5.59 15.57 26.67
N THR A 521 -5.75 16.80 26.21
CA THR A 521 -5.26 17.99 26.90
C THR A 521 -6.40 18.75 27.61
N THR A 522 -7.47 19.05 26.89
CA THR A 522 -8.61 19.81 27.46
C THR A 522 -9.46 18.94 28.38
N LEU A 523 -9.92 17.79 27.90
CA LEU A 523 -10.78 16.86 28.64
C LEU A 523 -10.00 15.84 29.48
N GLN A 524 -8.67 15.78 29.36
CA GLN A 524 -7.76 14.93 30.11
C GLN A 524 -8.17 13.44 30.15
N LEU A 525 -8.67 12.91 29.04
CA LEU A 525 -9.05 11.51 28.94
C LEU A 525 -7.82 10.59 29.10
N PRO A 526 -8.00 9.35 29.57
CA PRO A 526 -6.88 8.42 29.77
C PRO A 526 -6.10 8.15 28.49
N THR A 527 -4.78 8.27 28.57
CA THR A 527 -3.89 8.02 27.43
C THR A 527 -3.24 6.63 27.46
N ALA A 528 -3.48 5.85 28.50
CA ALA A 528 -2.91 4.50 28.65
C ALA A 528 -3.37 3.59 27.50
N GLY A 529 -2.41 3.04 26.77
CA GLY A 529 -2.67 2.17 25.62
C GLY A 529 -3.10 2.88 24.33
N ILE A 530 -3.20 4.20 24.30
CA ILE A 530 -3.49 4.99 23.11
C ILE A 530 -2.20 5.21 22.31
N LYS A 531 -2.20 4.85 21.04
CA LYS A 531 -1.06 5.05 20.13
C LYS A 531 -0.86 6.53 19.85
N ARG A 532 0.40 6.96 19.75
CA ARG A 532 0.73 8.28 19.20
C ARG A 532 0.79 8.22 17.68
N SER A 533 0.30 9.27 17.05
CA SER A 533 0.48 9.48 15.62
C SER A 533 1.95 9.71 15.32
N THR A 534 2.32 9.56 14.07
CA THR A 534 3.67 9.88 13.61
C THR A 534 4.04 11.37 13.80
N ARG A 535 3.07 12.28 13.99
CA ARG A 535 3.28 13.71 14.28
C ARG A 535 3.34 14.04 15.78
N GLY A 536 3.40 13.02 16.65
CA GLY A 536 3.60 13.16 18.10
C GLY A 536 2.34 13.33 18.94
N TYR A 537 1.17 13.63 18.35
CA TYR A 537 -0.10 13.70 19.08
C TYR A 537 -0.75 12.30 19.22
N TYR A 538 -1.67 12.13 20.16
CA TYR A 538 -2.37 10.86 20.32
C TYR A 538 -3.31 10.60 19.15
N SER A 539 -3.32 9.35 18.68
CA SER A 539 -4.18 8.95 17.58
C SER A 539 -5.65 8.97 18.00
N THR A 540 -6.47 9.59 17.16
CA THR A 540 -7.93 9.63 17.30
C THR A 540 -8.63 8.71 16.30
N GLY A 541 -7.92 7.71 15.75
CA GLY A 541 -8.49 6.71 14.85
C GLY A 541 -9.54 5.85 15.55
N LYS A 542 -10.43 5.19 14.79
CA LYS A 542 -11.54 4.39 15.32
C LYS A 542 -11.09 3.42 16.43
N LYS A 543 -10.03 2.64 16.20
CA LYS A 543 -9.49 1.68 17.17
C LYS A 543 -9.07 2.33 18.51
N GLU A 544 -8.63 3.57 18.48
CA GLU A 544 -8.20 4.29 19.68
C GLU A 544 -9.40 4.92 20.39
N LEU A 545 -10.39 5.44 19.65
CA LEU A 545 -11.64 5.93 20.21
C LEU A 545 -12.48 4.81 20.85
N ASP A 546 -12.49 3.61 20.26
CA ASP A 546 -13.18 2.45 20.82
C ASP A 546 -12.68 2.10 22.23
N LYS A 547 -11.38 2.33 22.53
CA LYS A 547 -10.80 2.14 23.88
C LYS A 547 -11.29 3.16 24.89
N LEU A 548 -11.74 4.31 24.42
CA LEU A 548 -12.28 5.42 25.24
C LEU A 548 -13.81 5.38 25.36
N HIS A 549 -14.44 4.36 24.79
CA HIS A 549 -15.89 4.20 24.85
C HIS A 549 -16.38 4.18 26.32
N GLY A 550 -17.40 4.98 26.62
CA GLY A 550 -17.94 5.12 27.97
C GLY A 550 -17.15 6.02 28.92
N GLN A 551 -15.97 6.52 28.54
CA GLN A 551 -15.18 7.43 29.38
C GLN A 551 -15.71 8.87 29.34
N HIS A 552 -16.28 9.29 28.20
CA HIS A 552 -16.87 10.62 28.04
C HIS A 552 -17.91 10.63 26.90
N PRO A 553 -19.06 11.34 27.04
CA PRO A 553 -20.09 11.39 25.99
C PRO A 553 -19.58 11.89 24.63
N ILE A 554 -18.55 12.75 24.61
CA ILE A 554 -17.95 13.29 23.39
C ILE A 554 -17.46 12.19 22.45
N ILE A 555 -17.01 11.03 22.96
CA ILE A 555 -16.50 9.91 22.14
C ILE A 555 -17.59 9.36 21.23
N THR A 556 -18.80 9.19 21.75
CA THR A 556 -19.97 8.76 20.98
C THR A 556 -20.31 9.79 19.89
N LYS A 557 -20.27 11.07 20.22
CA LYS A 557 -20.57 12.16 19.27
C LYS A 557 -19.50 12.28 18.17
N ILE A 558 -18.23 12.10 18.51
CA ILE A 558 -17.15 12.04 17.50
C ILE A 558 -17.33 10.84 16.56
N THR A 559 -17.76 9.72 17.06
CA THR A 559 -18.03 8.54 16.21
C THR A 559 -19.22 8.81 15.29
N GLU A 560 -20.30 9.38 15.82
CA GLU A 560 -21.49 9.78 15.08
C GLU A 560 -21.17 10.78 13.96
N ILE A 561 -20.50 11.88 14.26
CA ILE A 561 -20.18 12.91 13.25
C ILE A 561 -19.27 12.37 12.16
N ARG A 562 -18.31 11.50 12.48
CA ARG A 562 -17.43 10.86 11.49
C ARG A 562 -18.19 9.94 10.55
N GLU A 563 -19.17 9.20 11.05
CA GLU A 563 -20.02 8.36 10.21
C GLU A 563 -20.87 9.22 9.28
N LEU A 564 -21.51 10.28 9.80
CA LEU A 564 -22.28 11.22 9.00
C LEU A 564 -21.43 11.90 7.92
N MET A 565 -20.26 12.44 8.29
CA MET A 565 -19.32 13.07 7.35
C MET A 565 -18.81 12.09 6.28
N LYS A 566 -18.48 10.85 6.67
CA LYS A 566 -18.05 9.83 5.72
C LYS A 566 -19.16 9.53 4.71
N MET A 567 -20.38 9.34 5.17
CA MET A 567 -21.52 9.07 4.27
C MET A 567 -21.78 10.24 3.32
N LYS A 568 -21.78 11.47 3.85
CA LYS A 568 -21.98 12.69 3.05
C LYS A 568 -20.88 12.86 2.02
N ASN A 569 -19.61 12.88 2.45
CA ASN A 569 -18.47 13.22 1.59
C ASN A 569 -18.04 12.10 0.64
N THR A 570 -18.32 10.83 0.95
CA THR A 570 -17.88 9.72 0.12
C THR A 570 -18.96 9.27 -0.88
N TYR A 571 -20.23 9.39 -0.50
CA TYR A 571 -21.33 8.85 -1.31
C TYR A 571 -22.35 9.93 -1.68
N VAL A 572 -22.96 10.59 -0.71
CA VAL A 572 -24.17 11.42 -0.93
C VAL A 572 -23.89 12.61 -1.84
N ASP A 573 -22.77 13.30 -1.64
CA ASP A 573 -22.39 14.47 -2.44
C ASP A 573 -21.63 14.09 -3.72
N VAL A 574 -20.91 12.98 -3.71
CA VAL A 574 -20.03 12.59 -4.82
C VAL A 574 -20.76 11.82 -5.90
N LEU A 575 -21.63 10.85 -5.54
CA LEU A 575 -22.30 10.01 -6.54
C LEU A 575 -23.12 10.78 -7.57
N PRO A 576 -23.87 11.85 -7.18
CA PRO A 576 -24.61 12.65 -8.16
C PRO A 576 -23.73 13.37 -9.19
N SER A 577 -22.48 13.65 -8.87
CA SER A 577 -21.54 14.33 -9.80
C SER A 577 -20.91 13.38 -10.82
N LEU A 578 -21.10 12.07 -10.66
CA LEU A 578 -20.49 11.02 -11.47
C LEU A 578 -21.46 10.35 -12.45
N ILE A 579 -22.75 10.76 -12.46
CA ILE A 579 -23.74 10.20 -13.39
C ILE A 579 -23.56 10.76 -14.81
N ASP A 580 -23.91 9.96 -15.82
CA ASP A 580 -24.01 10.39 -17.20
C ASP A 580 -25.28 11.26 -17.44
N GLU A 581 -25.43 11.77 -18.65
CA GLU A 581 -26.59 12.61 -19.06
C GLU A 581 -27.93 11.87 -18.93
N ARG A 582 -27.91 10.54 -18.91
CA ARG A 582 -29.09 9.69 -18.77
C ARG A 582 -29.42 9.35 -17.31
N GLY A 583 -28.56 9.77 -16.36
CA GLY A 583 -28.67 9.50 -14.94
C GLY A 583 -28.14 8.13 -14.50
N TYR A 584 -27.20 7.54 -15.24
CA TYR A 584 -26.54 6.29 -14.88
C TYR A 584 -25.14 6.53 -14.33
N LEU A 585 -24.83 5.78 -13.30
CA LEU A 585 -23.51 5.74 -12.67
C LEU A 585 -22.72 4.56 -13.22
N HIS A 586 -21.49 4.79 -13.61
CA HIS A 586 -20.58 3.80 -14.15
C HIS A 586 -19.42 3.58 -13.17
N THR A 587 -19.15 2.35 -12.79
CA THR A 587 -17.98 1.96 -12.01
C THR A 587 -16.97 1.29 -12.93
N ASP A 588 -15.71 1.26 -12.54
CA ASP A 588 -14.63 0.52 -13.21
C ASP A 588 -14.35 -0.77 -12.42
N PHE A 589 -14.56 -1.93 -13.05
CA PHE A 589 -14.24 -3.24 -12.49
C PHE A 589 -12.82 -3.67 -12.87
N ARG A 590 -12.02 -4.02 -11.90
CA ARG A 590 -10.63 -4.44 -12.08
C ARG A 590 -10.44 -5.91 -11.70
N GLN A 591 -9.81 -6.69 -12.63
CA GLN A 591 -9.41 -8.09 -12.42
C GLN A 591 -7.97 -8.23 -11.93
N ASP A 592 -7.18 -7.16 -12.02
CA ASP A 592 -5.72 -7.09 -11.84
C ASP A 592 -5.28 -6.40 -10.54
N VAL A 593 -6.13 -6.42 -9.51
CA VAL A 593 -5.86 -5.74 -8.22
C VAL A 593 -5.84 -6.72 -7.05
N ALA A 594 -6.87 -7.54 -6.92
CA ALA A 594 -7.00 -8.46 -5.80
C ALA A 594 -6.26 -9.78 -6.09
N ALA A 595 -5.22 -10.09 -5.32
CA ALA A 595 -4.45 -11.33 -5.48
C ALA A 595 -5.28 -12.61 -5.29
N THR A 596 -6.48 -12.51 -4.72
CA THR A 596 -7.46 -13.61 -4.63
C THR A 596 -8.25 -13.81 -5.93
N GLY A 597 -8.15 -12.88 -6.89
CA GLY A 597 -8.95 -12.90 -8.12
C GLY A 597 -10.34 -12.28 -7.98
N ARG A 598 -10.74 -11.80 -6.79
CA ARG A 598 -11.98 -11.02 -6.64
C ARG A 598 -11.94 -9.78 -7.53
N LEU A 599 -13.09 -9.38 -8.08
CA LEU A 599 -13.23 -8.10 -8.76
C LEU A 599 -13.12 -6.98 -7.74
N SER A 600 -12.42 -5.91 -8.08
CA SER A 600 -12.49 -4.66 -7.33
C SER A 600 -13.26 -3.61 -8.14
N SER A 601 -13.99 -2.75 -7.46
CA SER A 601 -14.74 -1.64 -8.05
C SER A 601 -14.08 -0.32 -7.68
N SER A 602 -13.92 0.56 -8.65
CA SER A 602 -13.33 1.89 -8.47
C SER A 602 -14.06 2.94 -9.32
N ASN A 603 -13.87 4.19 -8.98
CA ASN A 603 -14.34 5.36 -9.72
C ASN A 603 -15.86 5.40 -10.07
N PRO A 604 -16.77 5.18 -9.11
CA PRO A 604 -16.62 5.02 -7.65
C PRO A 604 -16.60 3.56 -7.20
N ASN A 605 -16.11 3.29 -5.98
CA ASN A 605 -16.18 1.96 -5.39
C ASN A 605 -17.59 1.69 -4.83
N LEU A 606 -18.40 0.93 -5.57
CA LEU A 606 -19.76 0.58 -5.19
C LEU A 606 -19.85 -0.64 -4.25
N GLN A 607 -18.78 -1.43 -4.15
CA GLN A 607 -18.72 -2.61 -3.28
C GLN A 607 -18.61 -2.25 -1.78
N ASN A 608 -18.24 -0.99 -1.46
CA ASN A 608 -18.03 -0.53 -0.08
C ASN A 608 -19.19 0.27 0.52
N ILE A 609 -20.34 0.38 -0.16
CA ILE A 609 -21.52 1.06 0.37
C ILE A 609 -22.08 0.24 1.53
N PRO A 610 -22.21 0.79 2.76
CA PRO A 610 -22.64 0.03 3.93
C PRO A 610 -24.02 -0.60 3.76
N ILE A 611 -24.16 -1.85 4.21
CA ILE A 611 -25.41 -2.61 4.13
C ILE A 611 -26.22 -2.50 5.43
N ARG A 612 -25.54 -2.43 6.58
CA ARG A 612 -26.15 -2.62 7.90
C ARG A 612 -26.61 -1.33 8.57
N THR A 613 -26.14 -0.17 8.12
CA THR A 613 -26.51 1.11 8.70
C THR A 613 -27.74 1.69 8.00
N GLU A 614 -28.60 2.39 8.73
CA GLU A 614 -29.75 3.08 8.18
C GLU A 614 -29.34 4.05 7.05
N LEU A 615 -28.25 4.80 7.26
CA LEU A 615 -27.70 5.70 6.24
C LEU A 615 -27.25 4.95 4.99
N GLY A 616 -26.60 3.80 5.16
CA GLY A 616 -26.19 2.95 4.03
C GLY A 616 -27.39 2.42 3.23
N GLN A 617 -28.43 1.99 3.91
CA GLN A 617 -29.68 1.56 3.27
C GLN A 617 -30.33 2.71 2.49
N ARG A 618 -30.34 3.91 3.03
CA ARG A 618 -30.86 5.10 2.33
C ARG A 618 -30.04 5.45 1.09
N VAL A 619 -28.71 5.36 1.15
CA VAL A 619 -27.85 5.53 -0.05
C VAL A 619 -28.15 4.44 -1.08
N ARG A 620 -28.31 3.17 -0.67
CA ARG A 620 -28.73 2.10 -1.56
C ARG A 620 -30.10 2.34 -2.20
N GLY A 621 -31.02 2.96 -1.48
CA GLY A 621 -32.34 3.35 -1.98
C GLY A 621 -32.30 4.37 -3.13
N ALA A 622 -31.19 5.08 -3.31
CA ALA A 622 -30.98 5.96 -4.46
C ALA A 622 -30.59 5.20 -5.76
N PHE A 623 -30.14 3.97 -5.66
CA PHE A 623 -29.91 3.11 -6.84
C PHE A 623 -31.21 2.42 -7.22
N VAL A 624 -31.78 2.82 -8.34
CA VAL A 624 -33.13 2.42 -8.76
C VAL A 624 -33.12 1.68 -10.09
N ALA A 625 -34.17 0.90 -10.34
CA ALA A 625 -34.35 0.25 -11.61
C ALA A 625 -34.53 1.25 -12.76
N SER A 626 -34.07 0.91 -13.94
CA SER A 626 -34.36 1.65 -15.17
C SER A 626 -35.88 1.73 -15.43
N PRO A 627 -36.39 2.76 -16.11
CA PRO A 627 -37.82 2.90 -16.38
C PRO A 627 -38.43 1.64 -17.03
N GLY A 628 -39.48 1.11 -16.41
CA GLY A 628 -40.16 -0.10 -16.89
C GLY A 628 -39.46 -1.41 -16.58
N LYS A 629 -38.38 -1.37 -15.75
CA LYS A 629 -37.67 -2.58 -15.28
C LYS A 629 -37.80 -2.77 -13.78
N VAL A 630 -37.33 -3.91 -13.31
CA VAL A 630 -37.20 -4.28 -11.91
C VAL A 630 -35.80 -4.83 -11.66
N LEU A 631 -35.22 -4.50 -10.49
CA LEU A 631 -33.96 -5.04 -10.03
C LEU A 631 -34.16 -6.45 -9.47
N VAL A 632 -33.19 -7.33 -9.76
CA VAL A 632 -33.16 -8.69 -9.19
C VAL A 632 -31.72 -8.92 -8.69
N SER A 633 -31.56 -9.25 -7.41
CA SER A 633 -30.29 -9.65 -6.80
C SER A 633 -30.31 -11.14 -6.51
N ALA A 634 -29.25 -11.84 -6.91
CA ALA A 634 -29.03 -13.23 -6.55
C ALA A 634 -27.71 -13.31 -5.76
N ASP A 635 -27.77 -13.75 -4.51
CA ASP A 635 -26.68 -13.71 -3.51
C ASP A 635 -26.44 -15.13 -2.97
N TYR A 636 -25.15 -15.57 -2.94
CA TYR A 636 -24.80 -16.84 -2.33
C TYR A 636 -24.87 -16.78 -0.80
N SER A 637 -25.58 -17.69 -0.22
CA SER A 637 -25.71 -17.81 1.23
C SER A 637 -24.56 -18.60 1.83
N GLN A 638 -23.78 -17.97 2.75
CA GLN A 638 -22.67 -18.61 3.46
C GLN A 638 -21.60 -19.24 2.52
N PHE A 639 -21.31 -18.58 1.43
CA PHE A 639 -20.54 -19.11 0.32
C PHE A 639 -19.17 -19.65 0.78
N GLU A 640 -18.35 -18.82 1.43
CA GLU A 640 -17.00 -19.21 1.87
C GLU A 640 -17.02 -20.42 2.83
N LEU A 641 -18.03 -20.51 3.72
CA LEU A 641 -18.12 -21.65 4.64
C LEU A 641 -18.49 -22.95 3.94
N ARG A 642 -19.35 -22.88 2.90
CA ARG A 642 -19.68 -24.02 2.03
C ARG A 642 -18.46 -24.49 1.25
N LEU A 643 -17.69 -23.54 0.71
CA LEU A 643 -16.45 -23.85 0.00
C LEU A 643 -15.43 -24.47 0.93
N ALA A 644 -15.26 -23.93 2.15
CA ALA A 644 -14.36 -24.49 3.15
C ALA A 644 -14.75 -25.93 3.50
N ALA A 645 -16.04 -26.22 3.69
CA ALA A 645 -16.53 -27.57 3.96
C ALA A 645 -16.18 -28.54 2.82
N ALA A 646 -16.44 -28.12 1.58
CA ALA A 646 -16.17 -28.94 0.39
C ALA A 646 -14.67 -29.18 0.19
N MET A 647 -13.84 -28.12 0.24
CA MET A 647 -12.41 -28.20 0.01
C MET A 647 -11.67 -28.95 1.13
N ALA A 648 -12.17 -28.86 2.37
CA ALA A 648 -11.64 -29.61 3.51
C ALA A 648 -12.16 -31.07 3.56
N GLY A 649 -13.24 -31.39 2.84
CA GLY A 649 -13.89 -32.69 2.94
C GLY A 649 -14.58 -32.91 4.29
N ASP A 650 -15.12 -31.83 4.91
CA ASP A 650 -15.88 -31.92 6.17
C ASP A 650 -17.29 -32.46 5.89
N THR A 651 -17.41 -33.80 5.90
CA THR A 651 -18.67 -34.49 5.56
C THR A 651 -19.84 -34.08 6.45
N ASN A 652 -19.59 -33.87 7.74
CA ASN A 652 -20.63 -33.45 8.67
C ASN A 652 -21.17 -32.06 8.32
N LEU A 653 -20.29 -31.13 7.99
CA LEU A 653 -20.69 -29.79 7.61
C LEU A 653 -21.34 -29.77 6.21
N ILE A 654 -20.89 -30.63 5.29
CA ILE A 654 -21.52 -30.81 3.97
C ILE A 654 -22.94 -31.33 4.14
N GLU A 655 -23.17 -32.35 4.97
CA GLU A 655 -24.49 -32.90 5.27
C GLU A 655 -25.40 -31.84 5.91
N ASP A 656 -24.87 -31.04 6.85
CA ASP A 656 -25.62 -29.94 7.46
C ASP A 656 -26.11 -28.92 6.42
N PHE A 657 -25.31 -28.67 5.39
CA PHE A 657 -25.70 -27.79 4.28
C PHE A 657 -26.69 -28.38 3.29
N GLN A 658 -26.94 -29.68 3.33
CA GLN A 658 -28.01 -30.32 2.51
C GLN A 658 -29.39 -30.10 3.11
N ASP A 659 -29.50 -29.92 4.44
CA ASP A 659 -30.76 -29.73 5.14
C ASP A 659 -31.06 -28.24 5.37
N ASP A 660 -32.08 -27.72 4.70
CA ASP A 660 -32.52 -26.32 4.84
C ASP A 660 -33.08 -25.99 6.23
N ALA A 661 -33.44 -26.99 7.05
CA ALA A 661 -33.96 -26.78 8.40
C ALA A 661 -32.82 -26.54 9.43
N VAL A 662 -31.58 -26.86 9.09
CA VAL A 662 -30.42 -26.71 9.99
C VAL A 662 -29.87 -25.28 9.93
N ASP A 663 -29.97 -24.56 11.05
CA ASP A 663 -29.23 -23.32 11.23
C ASP A 663 -27.78 -23.63 11.64
N ILE A 664 -26.87 -23.51 10.71
CA ILE A 664 -25.44 -23.81 10.89
C ILE A 664 -24.83 -23.04 12.08
N HIS A 665 -25.25 -21.82 12.30
CA HIS A 665 -24.71 -21.02 13.43
C HIS A 665 -25.23 -21.53 14.77
N THR A 666 -26.48 -21.96 14.85
CA THR A 666 -27.05 -22.60 16.04
C THR A 666 -26.39 -23.95 16.27
N LYS A 667 -26.21 -24.77 15.23
CA LYS A 667 -25.53 -26.06 15.35
C LYS A 667 -24.07 -25.91 15.81
N THR A 668 -23.32 -25.02 15.19
CA THR A 668 -21.95 -24.70 15.62
C THR A 668 -21.91 -24.21 17.07
N ALA A 669 -22.89 -23.42 17.51
CA ALA A 669 -22.98 -22.98 18.89
C ALA A 669 -23.20 -24.16 19.84
N ALA A 670 -24.16 -25.03 19.54
CA ALA A 670 -24.44 -26.22 20.32
C ALA A 670 -23.19 -27.11 20.50
N GLU A 671 -22.51 -27.39 19.41
CA GLU A 671 -21.28 -28.19 19.37
C GLU A 671 -20.12 -27.51 20.15
N ALA A 672 -19.87 -26.22 19.93
CA ALA A 672 -18.75 -25.49 20.54
C ALA A 672 -18.96 -25.21 22.04
N TYR A 673 -20.22 -25.03 22.48
CA TYR A 673 -20.56 -24.88 23.91
C TYR A 673 -20.83 -26.19 24.62
N GLY A 674 -21.10 -27.27 23.88
CA GLY A 674 -21.46 -28.58 24.43
C GLY A 674 -22.85 -28.59 25.06
N VAL A 675 -23.82 -27.88 24.43
CA VAL A 675 -25.22 -27.82 24.87
C VAL A 675 -26.14 -28.42 23.81
N SER A 676 -27.38 -28.68 24.17
CA SER A 676 -28.39 -29.14 23.18
C SER A 676 -28.74 -28.02 22.21
N PHE A 677 -29.26 -28.36 21.03
CA PHE A 677 -29.65 -27.37 20.02
C PHE A 677 -30.68 -26.35 20.55
N ASP A 678 -31.60 -26.82 21.38
CA ASP A 678 -32.68 -26.00 21.96
C ASP A 678 -32.20 -25.08 23.08
N ASP A 679 -31.08 -25.40 23.69
CA ASP A 679 -30.46 -24.59 24.77
C ASP A 679 -29.52 -23.48 24.25
N VAL A 680 -29.37 -23.37 22.94
CA VAL A 680 -28.51 -22.34 22.34
C VAL A 680 -29.14 -20.96 22.50
N THR A 681 -28.47 -20.10 23.27
CA THR A 681 -28.90 -18.72 23.45
C THR A 681 -28.57 -17.86 22.22
N PRO A 682 -29.28 -16.72 22.01
CA PRO A 682 -28.95 -15.77 20.94
C PRO A 682 -27.50 -15.28 20.99
N GLU A 683 -26.92 -15.19 22.20
CA GLU A 683 -25.53 -14.80 22.38
C GLU A 683 -24.56 -15.89 21.91
N MET A 684 -24.82 -17.15 22.28
CA MET A 684 -24.02 -18.29 21.81
C MET A 684 -24.06 -18.40 20.27
N ARG A 685 -25.24 -18.23 19.68
CA ARG A 685 -25.42 -18.22 18.22
C ARG A 685 -24.64 -17.07 17.56
N ARG A 686 -24.65 -15.88 18.19
CA ARG A 686 -23.87 -14.73 17.71
C ARG A 686 -22.37 -15.04 17.75
N HIS A 687 -21.87 -15.66 18.82
CA HIS A 687 -20.48 -16.07 18.94
C HIS A 687 -20.10 -17.10 17.87
N ALA A 688 -20.95 -18.09 17.64
CA ALA A 688 -20.75 -19.08 16.60
C ALA A 688 -20.75 -18.44 15.18
N LYS A 689 -21.61 -17.46 14.95
CA LYS A 689 -21.60 -16.70 13.69
C LYS A 689 -20.26 -15.98 13.50
N VAL A 690 -19.73 -15.35 14.54
CA VAL A 690 -18.43 -14.64 14.47
C VAL A 690 -17.29 -15.62 14.18
N ILE A 691 -17.27 -16.79 14.81
CA ILE A 691 -16.18 -17.75 14.59
C ILE A 691 -16.28 -18.43 13.22
N ASN A 692 -17.48 -18.80 12.75
CA ASN A 692 -17.69 -19.43 11.44
C ASN A 692 -17.12 -18.58 10.29
N PHE A 693 -17.24 -17.26 10.40
CA PHE A 693 -16.59 -16.36 9.45
C PHE A 693 -15.13 -16.10 9.80
N GLY A 694 -14.81 -15.86 11.08
CA GLY A 694 -13.49 -15.43 11.53
C GLY A 694 -12.40 -16.50 11.40
N VAL A 695 -12.77 -17.77 11.56
CA VAL A 695 -11.82 -18.90 11.50
C VAL A 695 -11.15 -19.01 10.14
N LEU A 696 -11.92 -18.84 9.07
CA LEU A 696 -11.41 -18.89 7.69
C LEU A 696 -10.37 -17.79 7.42
N TYR A 697 -10.49 -16.67 8.16
CA TYR A 697 -9.55 -15.55 8.09
C TYR A 697 -8.42 -15.63 9.14
N GLY A 698 -8.25 -16.77 9.80
CA GLY A 698 -7.23 -16.96 10.83
C GLY A 698 -7.43 -16.05 12.05
N MET A 699 -8.67 -15.91 12.52
CA MET A 699 -9.02 -15.10 13.69
C MET A 699 -8.26 -15.60 14.92
N SER A 700 -7.52 -14.70 15.57
CA SER A 700 -6.81 -15.01 16.82
C SER A 700 -7.76 -15.00 18.03
N PRO A 701 -7.39 -15.64 19.17
CA PRO A 701 -8.14 -15.53 20.41
C PRO A 701 -8.40 -14.07 20.84
N HIS A 702 -7.45 -13.19 20.63
CA HIS A 702 -7.63 -11.76 20.87
C HIS A 702 -8.68 -11.14 19.93
N GLY A 703 -8.65 -11.48 18.64
CA GLY A 703 -9.66 -11.00 17.68
C GLY A 703 -11.07 -11.45 18.05
N LEU A 704 -11.23 -12.72 18.43
CA LEU A 704 -12.51 -13.25 18.88
C LEU A 704 -12.97 -12.60 20.20
N SER A 705 -12.07 -12.41 21.16
CA SER A 705 -12.34 -11.69 22.40
C SER A 705 -12.90 -10.28 22.14
N VAL A 706 -12.27 -9.52 21.26
CA VAL A 706 -12.73 -8.17 20.90
C VAL A 706 -14.10 -8.20 20.20
N ALA A 707 -14.33 -9.16 19.32
CA ALA A 707 -15.58 -9.25 18.54
C ALA A 707 -16.79 -9.74 19.35
N THR A 708 -16.55 -10.54 20.41
CA THR A 708 -17.61 -11.20 21.18
C THR A 708 -17.78 -10.67 22.60
N GLY A 709 -16.76 -10.00 23.15
CA GLY A 709 -16.70 -9.59 24.55
C GLY A 709 -16.23 -10.71 25.52
N MET A 710 -15.88 -11.89 25.00
CA MET A 710 -15.30 -12.97 25.82
C MET A 710 -13.93 -12.58 26.37
N THR A 711 -13.51 -13.22 27.47
CA THR A 711 -12.09 -13.17 27.87
C THR A 711 -11.21 -13.89 26.83
N ILE A 712 -9.93 -13.50 26.69
CA ILE A 712 -9.00 -14.13 25.76
C ILE A 712 -8.88 -15.65 26.03
N VAL A 713 -8.93 -16.07 27.28
CA VAL A 713 -8.86 -17.49 27.67
C VAL A 713 -10.09 -18.25 27.12
N LYS A 714 -11.29 -17.73 27.37
CA LYS A 714 -12.53 -18.33 26.84
C LYS A 714 -12.57 -18.33 25.32
N ALA A 715 -12.10 -17.25 24.69
CA ALA A 715 -12.01 -17.17 23.24
C ALA A 715 -11.07 -18.25 22.66
N LYS A 716 -9.93 -18.51 23.33
CA LYS A 716 -9.02 -19.59 22.94
C LYS A 716 -9.68 -20.96 23.08
N GLU A 717 -10.27 -21.25 24.23
CA GLU A 717 -10.99 -22.52 24.47
C GLU A 717 -12.10 -22.74 23.43
N PHE A 718 -12.81 -21.67 23.07
CA PHE A 718 -13.88 -21.76 22.07
C PHE A 718 -13.34 -22.07 20.67
N ILE A 719 -12.21 -21.44 20.27
CA ILE A 719 -11.53 -21.75 19.00
C ILE A 719 -11.03 -23.21 19.00
N ASP A 720 -10.42 -23.67 20.10
CA ASP A 720 -9.89 -25.02 20.19
C ASP A 720 -11.02 -26.06 20.10
N ARG A 721 -12.17 -25.84 20.75
CA ARG A 721 -13.37 -26.68 20.64
C ARG A 721 -13.95 -26.66 19.23
N TYR A 722 -14.07 -25.49 18.64
CA TYR A 722 -14.54 -25.37 17.24
C TYR A 722 -13.73 -26.25 16.31
N PHE A 723 -12.40 -26.20 16.40
CA PHE A 723 -11.52 -27.01 15.56
C PHE A 723 -11.52 -28.49 15.93
N THR A 724 -11.86 -28.84 17.15
CA THR A 724 -12.05 -30.25 17.53
C THR A 724 -13.25 -30.84 16.77
N VAL A 725 -14.32 -30.07 16.63
CA VAL A 725 -15.53 -30.48 15.85
C VAL A 725 -15.26 -30.41 14.35
N ARG A 726 -14.54 -29.40 13.89
CA ARG A 726 -14.23 -29.10 12.46
C ARG A 726 -12.75 -29.42 12.14
N GLN A 727 -12.29 -30.61 12.59
CA GLN A 727 -10.90 -31.04 12.36
C GLN A 727 -10.52 -31.05 10.86
N PRO A 728 -11.37 -31.47 9.90
CA PRO A 728 -11.03 -31.41 8.49
C PRO A 728 -10.70 -29.99 8.00
N ILE A 729 -11.42 -28.98 8.48
CA ILE A 729 -11.13 -27.57 8.13
C ILE A 729 -9.76 -27.16 8.68
N ARG A 730 -9.43 -27.53 9.92
CA ARG A 730 -8.10 -27.27 10.50
C ARG A 730 -6.99 -27.91 9.68
N ASP A 731 -7.15 -29.17 9.35
CA ASP A 731 -6.15 -29.94 8.58
C ASP A 731 -5.95 -29.32 7.18
N PHE A 732 -7.03 -28.87 6.56
CA PHE A 732 -6.97 -28.14 5.30
C PHE A 732 -6.19 -26.83 5.41
N LEU A 733 -6.48 -26.00 6.41
CA LEU A 733 -5.77 -24.73 6.64
C LEU A 733 -4.28 -24.96 6.93
N ASP A 734 -3.97 -25.93 7.80
CA ASP A 734 -2.59 -26.31 8.15
C ASP A 734 -1.83 -26.88 6.93
N LYS A 735 -2.49 -27.66 6.07
CA LYS A 735 -1.95 -28.14 4.80
C LYS A 735 -1.65 -26.99 3.85
N THR A 736 -2.56 -26.03 3.74
CA THR A 736 -2.40 -24.85 2.88
C THR A 736 -1.22 -23.98 3.34
N ILE A 737 -1.08 -23.77 4.67
CA ILE A 737 0.07 -23.04 5.22
C ILE A 737 1.38 -23.78 4.93
N ARG A 738 1.42 -25.10 5.09
CA ARG A 738 2.61 -25.91 4.73
C ARG A 738 2.94 -25.79 3.26
N GLN A 739 1.94 -25.84 2.36
CA GLN A 739 2.16 -25.64 0.93
C GLN A 739 2.79 -24.25 0.67
N ALA A 740 2.24 -23.19 1.29
CA ALA A 740 2.79 -21.85 1.18
C ALA A 740 4.26 -21.76 1.62
N GLU A 741 4.64 -22.48 2.70
CA GLU A 741 6.00 -22.50 3.25
C GLU A 741 6.98 -23.33 2.38
N THR A 742 6.53 -24.40 1.73
CA THR A 742 7.38 -25.34 1.01
C THR A 742 7.44 -25.06 -0.49
N GLU A 743 6.32 -24.64 -1.09
CA GLU A 743 6.19 -24.44 -2.52
C GLU A 743 6.25 -22.95 -2.91
N GLY A 744 6.12 -22.04 -1.93
CA GLY A 744 6.17 -20.60 -2.16
C GLY A 744 4.91 -20.00 -2.78
N TYR A 745 3.82 -20.79 -2.90
CA TYR A 745 2.53 -20.33 -3.39
C TYR A 745 1.37 -21.15 -2.82
N VAL A 746 0.15 -20.60 -2.97
CA VAL A 746 -1.12 -21.31 -2.77
C VAL A 746 -2.00 -21.14 -4.00
N GLU A 747 -3.01 -22.02 -4.17
CA GLU A 747 -3.87 -21.99 -5.35
C GLU A 747 -5.34 -22.31 -5.03
N THR A 748 -6.25 -21.82 -5.90
CA THR A 748 -7.68 -22.12 -5.85
C THR A 748 -7.96 -23.51 -6.40
N LEU A 749 -9.21 -23.98 -6.26
CA LEU A 749 -9.69 -25.22 -6.89
C LEU A 749 -9.47 -25.23 -8.41
N PHE A 750 -9.45 -24.04 -9.03
CA PHE A 750 -9.30 -23.88 -10.48
C PHE A 750 -7.87 -23.48 -10.89
N GLY A 751 -6.91 -23.51 -9.96
CA GLY A 751 -5.49 -23.30 -10.23
C GLY A 751 -5.07 -21.83 -10.30
N ARG A 752 -5.90 -20.87 -9.88
CA ARG A 752 -5.45 -19.47 -9.69
C ARG A 752 -4.42 -19.44 -8.58
N ARG A 753 -3.26 -18.86 -8.84
CA ARG A 753 -2.10 -18.87 -7.95
C ARG A 753 -1.87 -17.54 -7.26
N ARG A 754 -1.39 -17.64 -6.02
CA ARG A 754 -0.87 -16.50 -5.27
C ARG A 754 0.49 -16.85 -4.69
N PRO A 755 1.57 -16.16 -5.05
CA PRO A 755 2.88 -16.30 -4.42
C PRO A 755 2.81 -15.92 -2.93
N THR A 756 3.64 -16.55 -2.10
CA THR A 756 3.63 -16.37 -0.63
C THR A 756 5.03 -16.11 -0.06
N PRO A 757 5.81 -15.14 -0.56
CA PRO A 757 7.19 -14.94 -0.13
C PRO A 757 7.32 -14.61 1.36
N ASP A 758 6.34 -13.91 1.94
CA ASP A 758 6.39 -13.42 3.31
C ASP A 758 6.06 -14.47 4.38
N VAL A 759 5.64 -15.69 4.01
CA VAL A 759 5.31 -16.74 5.00
C VAL A 759 6.51 -17.23 5.80
N THR A 760 7.72 -17.01 5.30
CA THR A 760 9.00 -17.33 5.95
C THR A 760 9.70 -16.12 6.54
N SER A 761 9.05 -14.92 6.53
CA SER A 761 9.63 -13.69 7.04
C SER A 761 10.10 -13.83 8.49
N SER A 762 11.26 -13.28 8.81
CA SER A 762 11.78 -13.17 10.17
C SER A 762 10.91 -12.29 11.07
N ASN A 763 10.18 -11.34 10.47
CA ASN A 763 9.23 -10.48 11.18
C ASN A 763 7.96 -11.27 11.53
N PHE A 764 7.73 -11.49 12.82
CA PHE A 764 6.56 -12.23 13.31
C PHE A 764 5.22 -11.69 12.78
N MET A 765 5.03 -10.37 12.79
CA MET A 765 3.77 -9.75 12.35
C MET A 765 3.52 -9.94 10.85
N VAL A 766 4.58 -9.79 10.05
CA VAL A 766 4.54 -10.00 8.58
C VAL A 766 4.25 -11.47 8.29
N ARG A 767 5.02 -12.37 8.90
CA ARG A 767 4.85 -13.82 8.74
C ARG A 767 3.46 -14.30 9.09
N GLU A 768 2.94 -13.92 10.27
CA GLU A 768 1.59 -14.34 10.67
C GLU A 768 0.49 -13.70 9.79
N GLY A 769 0.72 -12.48 9.30
CA GLY A 769 -0.15 -11.85 8.30
C GLY A 769 -0.18 -12.61 6.99
N ALA A 770 1.00 -13.00 6.50
CA ALA A 770 1.17 -13.77 5.27
C ALA A 770 0.55 -15.18 5.37
N LYS A 771 0.75 -15.89 6.49
CA LYS A 771 0.13 -17.19 6.76
C LYS A 771 -1.40 -17.12 6.73
N ARG A 772 -1.99 -16.10 7.34
CA ARG A 772 -3.45 -15.89 7.27
C ARG A 772 -3.94 -15.62 5.85
N ALA A 773 -3.21 -14.78 5.10
CA ALA A 773 -3.54 -14.49 3.72
C ALA A 773 -3.41 -15.73 2.81
N ALA A 774 -2.39 -16.57 3.05
CA ALA A 774 -2.20 -17.83 2.34
C ALA A 774 -3.32 -18.84 2.66
N ALA A 775 -3.67 -19.01 3.94
CA ALA A 775 -4.72 -19.93 4.37
C ALA A 775 -6.11 -19.58 3.79
N ASN A 776 -6.41 -18.28 3.68
CA ASN A 776 -7.69 -17.79 3.16
C ASN A 776 -7.80 -17.81 1.62
N MET A 777 -6.66 -17.68 0.93
CA MET A 777 -6.66 -17.52 -0.53
C MET A 777 -7.35 -18.65 -1.31
N PRO A 778 -7.16 -19.94 -1.02
CA PRO A 778 -7.83 -20.99 -1.78
C PRO A 778 -9.35 -20.90 -1.71
N ILE A 779 -9.92 -20.56 -0.55
CA ILE A 779 -11.38 -20.46 -0.36
C ILE A 779 -11.91 -19.21 -1.05
N GLN A 780 -11.35 -18.03 -0.73
CA GLN A 780 -11.82 -16.76 -1.28
C GLN A 780 -11.56 -16.63 -2.78
N GLY A 781 -10.46 -17.22 -3.26
CA GLY A 781 -10.16 -17.24 -4.70
C GLY A 781 -11.09 -18.19 -5.45
N THR A 782 -11.42 -19.36 -4.88
CA THR A 782 -12.40 -20.29 -5.48
C THR A 782 -13.79 -19.66 -5.55
N GLU A 783 -14.19 -18.92 -4.52
CA GLU A 783 -15.41 -18.09 -4.54
C GLU A 783 -15.41 -17.11 -5.72
N ALA A 784 -14.31 -16.37 -5.88
CA ALA A 784 -14.17 -15.40 -6.98
C ALA A 784 -14.23 -16.07 -8.35
N ASP A 785 -13.60 -17.23 -8.51
CA ASP A 785 -13.63 -17.99 -9.76
C ASP A 785 -15.05 -18.47 -10.09
N LEU A 786 -15.78 -19.04 -9.12
CA LEU A 786 -17.16 -19.48 -9.30
C LEU A 786 -18.11 -18.31 -9.59
N MET A 787 -17.93 -17.17 -8.94
CA MET A 787 -18.69 -15.96 -9.21
C MET A 787 -18.48 -15.47 -10.65
N LYS A 788 -17.25 -15.44 -11.15
CA LYS A 788 -16.94 -15.09 -12.54
C LYS A 788 -17.57 -16.06 -13.53
N MET A 789 -17.52 -17.36 -13.24
CA MET A 789 -18.21 -18.39 -14.04
C MET A 789 -19.73 -18.17 -14.06
N ALA A 790 -20.30 -17.81 -12.91
CA ALA A 790 -21.73 -17.50 -12.80
C ALA A 790 -22.11 -16.27 -13.65
N MET A 791 -21.31 -15.20 -13.59
CA MET A 791 -21.53 -13.99 -14.41
C MET A 791 -21.53 -14.32 -15.91
N LEU A 792 -20.57 -15.10 -16.38
CA LEU A 792 -20.49 -15.51 -17.79
C LEU A 792 -21.67 -16.39 -18.21
N ARG A 793 -22.06 -17.31 -17.33
CA ARG A 793 -23.23 -18.18 -17.59
C ARG A 793 -24.53 -17.39 -17.65
N VAL A 794 -24.73 -16.46 -16.72
CA VAL A 794 -25.91 -15.57 -16.70
C VAL A 794 -25.98 -14.74 -17.98
N GLU A 795 -24.90 -14.12 -18.43
CA GLU A 795 -24.89 -13.34 -19.67
C GLU A 795 -25.22 -14.20 -20.88
N ARG A 796 -24.63 -15.39 -20.98
CA ARG A 796 -24.85 -16.31 -22.12
C ARG A 796 -26.27 -16.84 -22.17
N GLU A 797 -26.86 -17.21 -21.02
CA GLU A 797 -28.14 -17.92 -20.97
C GLU A 797 -29.33 -16.97 -20.77
N LEU A 798 -29.13 -15.82 -20.12
CA LEU A 798 -30.19 -14.87 -19.79
C LEU A 798 -30.02 -13.48 -20.38
N GLY A 799 -28.94 -13.20 -21.14
CA GLY A 799 -28.70 -11.87 -21.71
C GLY A 799 -29.82 -11.31 -22.59
N GLY A 800 -30.67 -12.18 -23.15
CA GLY A 800 -31.86 -11.77 -23.86
C GLY A 800 -33.09 -11.44 -22.99
N LEU A 801 -33.06 -11.76 -21.70
CA LEU A 801 -34.18 -11.57 -20.74
C LEU A 801 -33.86 -10.56 -19.66
N CYS A 802 -32.59 -10.49 -19.25
CA CYS A 802 -32.12 -9.54 -18.25
C CYS A 802 -30.72 -9.00 -18.61
N GLN A 803 -30.32 -7.94 -17.96
CA GLN A 803 -29.03 -7.31 -18.14
C GLN A 803 -28.30 -7.24 -16.79
N GLN A 804 -27.09 -7.78 -16.71
CA GLN A 804 -26.23 -7.60 -15.55
C GLN A 804 -25.79 -6.14 -15.48
N ILE A 805 -25.90 -5.52 -14.32
CA ILE A 805 -25.58 -4.11 -14.09
C ILE A 805 -24.55 -3.90 -12.98
N LEU A 806 -24.40 -4.87 -12.08
CA LEU A 806 -23.43 -4.76 -10.97
C LEU A 806 -23.08 -6.15 -10.40
N GLN A 807 -21.86 -6.29 -9.92
CA GLN A 807 -21.39 -7.42 -9.12
C GLN A 807 -20.83 -6.91 -7.79
N ILE A 808 -21.27 -7.49 -6.67
CA ILE A 808 -20.90 -7.05 -5.33
C ILE A 808 -20.65 -8.28 -4.47
N HIS A 809 -19.39 -8.49 -4.06
CA HIS A 809 -18.98 -9.65 -3.26
C HIS A 809 -19.46 -10.98 -3.87
N ASP A 810 -20.42 -11.61 -3.27
CA ASP A 810 -21.03 -12.89 -3.63
C ASP A 810 -22.41 -12.76 -4.30
N SER A 811 -22.76 -11.57 -4.79
CA SER A 811 -24.03 -11.30 -5.47
C SER A 811 -23.88 -10.76 -6.89
N ILE A 812 -24.85 -11.10 -7.74
CA ILE A 812 -25.07 -10.54 -9.08
C ILE A 812 -26.36 -9.73 -9.06
N LEU A 813 -26.28 -8.47 -9.53
CA LEU A 813 -27.43 -7.59 -9.70
C LEU A 813 -27.77 -7.47 -11.17
N VAL A 814 -29.03 -7.80 -11.52
CA VAL A 814 -29.55 -7.69 -12.88
C VAL A 814 -30.80 -6.81 -12.94
N GLU A 815 -31.10 -6.31 -14.12
CA GLU A 815 -32.39 -5.68 -14.45
C GLU A 815 -33.17 -6.54 -15.47
N CYS A 816 -34.46 -6.68 -15.26
CA CYS A 816 -35.34 -7.34 -16.23
C CYS A 816 -36.69 -6.62 -16.36
N ALA A 817 -37.48 -6.99 -17.39
CA ALA A 817 -38.88 -6.56 -17.49
C ALA A 817 -39.69 -7.21 -16.37
N PRO A 818 -40.72 -6.54 -15.81
CA PRO A 818 -41.61 -7.13 -14.78
C PRO A 818 -42.22 -8.46 -15.16
N ASN A 819 -42.57 -8.63 -16.46
CA ASN A 819 -43.18 -9.87 -16.98
C ASN A 819 -42.18 -11.04 -16.98
N ASP A 820 -40.89 -10.81 -16.98
CA ASP A 820 -39.85 -11.82 -17.00
C ASP A 820 -39.32 -12.14 -15.59
N LEU A 821 -39.75 -11.41 -14.56
CA LEU A 821 -39.23 -11.46 -13.20
C LEU A 821 -39.17 -12.90 -12.64
N ASP A 822 -40.27 -13.63 -12.71
CA ASP A 822 -40.34 -14.99 -12.16
C ASP A 822 -39.39 -15.96 -12.87
N LYS A 823 -39.33 -15.84 -14.22
CA LYS A 823 -38.43 -16.65 -15.03
C LYS A 823 -36.95 -16.33 -14.74
N VAL A 824 -36.59 -15.04 -14.71
CA VAL A 824 -35.24 -14.58 -14.42
C VAL A 824 -34.82 -15.02 -13.03
N SER A 825 -35.67 -14.80 -12.00
CA SER A 825 -35.36 -15.16 -10.62
C SER A 825 -35.12 -16.66 -10.44
N LYS A 826 -35.97 -17.52 -11.03
CA LYS A 826 -35.82 -18.98 -10.96
C LYS A 826 -34.59 -19.45 -11.72
N SER A 827 -34.30 -18.86 -12.87
CA SER A 827 -33.15 -19.24 -13.69
C SER A 827 -31.85 -18.81 -13.06
N LEU A 828 -31.75 -17.58 -12.53
CA LEU A 828 -30.59 -17.08 -11.78
C LEU A 828 -30.25 -18.01 -10.61
N LYS A 829 -31.26 -18.30 -9.78
CA LYS A 829 -31.11 -19.23 -8.66
C LYS A 829 -30.57 -20.57 -9.12
N HIS A 830 -31.21 -21.18 -10.10
CA HIS A 830 -30.82 -22.51 -10.60
C HIS A 830 -29.42 -22.54 -11.18
N MET A 831 -29.05 -21.53 -11.97
CA MET A 831 -27.73 -21.47 -12.60
C MET A 831 -26.61 -21.25 -11.60
N MET A 832 -26.82 -20.37 -10.62
CA MET A 832 -25.82 -20.08 -9.59
C MET A 832 -25.68 -21.25 -8.61
N GLU A 833 -26.79 -21.87 -8.16
CA GLU A 833 -26.76 -23.06 -7.30
C GLU A 833 -26.08 -24.27 -7.97
N ASN A 834 -26.14 -24.36 -9.30
CA ASN A 834 -25.59 -25.45 -10.10
C ASN A 834 -24.39 -24.98 -10.97
N ILE A 835 -23.59 -24.01 -10.49
CA ILE A 835 -22.48 -23.50 -11.27
C ILE A 835 -21.34 -24.52 -11.36
N TYR A 836 -21.13 -25.30 -10.31
CA TYR A 836 -20.10 -26.34 -10.23
C TYR A 836 -20.59 -27.52 -9.35
N PRO A 837 -21.40 -28.45 -9.89
CA PRO A 837 -21.97 -29.56 -9.12
C PRO A 837 -20.92 -30.50 -8.52
N GLU A 838 -19.74 -30.61 -9.14
CA GLU A 838 -18.60 -31.43 -8.70
C GLU A 838 -18.04 -30.96 -7.35
N LEU A 839 -18.41 -29.80 -6.85
CA LEU A 839 -18.01 -29.31 -5.54
C LEU A 839 -18.50 -30.23 -4.40
N GLY A 840 -19.59 -30.97 -4.61
CA GLY A 840 -20.14 -31.93 -3.66
C GLY A 840 -20.88 -31.31 -2.48
N VAL A 841 -20.94 -30.00 -2.37
CA VAL A 841 -21.77 -29.27 -1.40
C VAL A 841 -22.82 -28.45 -2.13
N ARG A 842 -24.03 -28.41 -1.59
CA ARG A 842 -25.10 -27.56 -2.15
C ARG A 842 -24.74 -26.09 -1.97
N LEU A 843 -24.66 -25.33 -3.05
CA LEU A 843 -24.61 -23.88 -3.03
C LEU A 843 -26.06 -23.36 -2.94
N LYS A 844 -26.32 -22.52 -1.94
CA LYS A 844 -27.66 -21.91 -1.74
C LYS A 844 -27.62 -20.47 -2.20
N VAL A 845 -28.61 -20.07 -2.99
CA VAL A 845 -28.73 -18.71 -3.52
C VAL A 845 -30.07 -18.12 -3.07
N ASP A 846 -29.99 -16.96 -2.45
CA ASP A 846 -31.11 -16.13 -2.07
C ASP A 846 -31.37 -15.10 -3.17
N VAL A 847 -32.63 -15.07 -3.68
CA VAL A 847 -33.03 -14.14 -4.74
C VAL A 847 -34.05 -13.18 -4.21
N LYS A 848 -33.79 -11.89 -4.41
CA LYS A 848 -34.72 -10.81 -4.05
C LYS A 848 -34.93 -9.89 -5.24
N SER A 849 -36.03 -9.18 -5.25
CA SER A 849 -36.38 -8.21 -6.29
C SER A 849 -37.02 -6.97 -5.71
N GLY A 850 -36.82 -5.83 -6.36
CA GLY A 850 -37.33 -4.54 -5.90
C GLY A 850 -37.16 -3.44 -6.94
N GLN A 851 -37.69 -2.27 -6.62
CA GLN A 851 -37.53 -1.08 -7.46
C GLN A 851 -36.22 -0.33 -7.15
N SER A 852 -35.68 -0.55 -5.96
CA SER A 852 -34.39 0.02 -5.52
C SER A 852 -33.46 -1.04 -4.95
N TRP A 853 -32.20 -0.74 -4.85
CA TRP A 853 -31.21 -1.63 -4.23
C TRP A 853 -31.40 -1.79 -2.72
N ALA A 854 -32.10 -0.88 -2.06
CA ALA A 854 -32.44 -1.03 -0.64
C ALA A 854 -33.54 -2.09 -0.41
N ASP A 855 -34.32 -2.44 -1.42
CA ASP A 855 -35.38 -3.47 -1.34
C ASP A 855 -34.81 -4.90 -1.40
N LEU A 856 -33.50 -5.04 -1.72
CA LEU A 856 -32.82 -6.31 -2.02
C LEU A 856 -32.08 -6.93 -0.79
#